data_8d7f652a050e8ad7ebc4d9b317663e3b
#
_entry.id   8d7f652a050e8ad7ebc4d9b317663e3b
#
_cell.length_a   1.000
_cell.length_b   1.000
_cell.length_c   1.000
_cell.angle_alpha   90.00
_cell.angle_beta   90.00
_cell.angle_gamma   90.00
#
_symmetry.space_group_name_H-M   'P 1'
#
loop_
_entity.id
_entity.type
_entity.pdbx_description
1 polymer ?
#
loop_
_entity_poly.entity_id
_entity_poly.type
_entity_poly.pdbx_seq_one_letter_code
_entity_poly.pdbx_strand_id
1 'polypeptide(L)'
;MRRPEQTPAPGSFNQLHRGDILNVLLDAPSHKAGRAWLRTTIGRAADRRAEVIGLAETGGAILGRDWHDIPMRRTGEGRYSLALPLLEVGCFYAKAFFMPDGCSVPQWPEGPNTHIKVEPAEYCCDNTIYAAFVRQFGPNRSKQAATNEHIREISTLDELGYTVIPRSGTFRDVIKQLDFIMGKLRFRIIQLLPIHPIPTTYARMGRFGSPFAAMDFAGVDPALAEFDRKTTPLDQFRELADAIHERNGKVFIDIPVNHTGWASYLQIRHPDWFAHNVDRSFQSPGAWGVTWEDLSQLDYRHHALWKHMANVFRLWCKRGVDGFRCDAGYMVPYPAWEYIISKVRAEYPDTLFLLEGLGGKLEVVEDLLSGADLNWAYSEFFQNYDRSQIEAYLPGCINVSATKGALVHFAETHDNNRLAARSQCYAKLRTAMSALFSHQGGFGITNGVEWFATQKIDVHEAMPMSWENSENQVEHIARLNAILEAHPAFHPGAELRLIQRGPGNVLALLRRAAERGSSVLVLANLNDDRPDSAGWHEAEFPVTGQIYDLVSGKQVTIDQSSGTLQYQLSPGEVVCFTADQNDLALVQHASGQSMSLPDRSITQAMQAKALEVYCSFHGNCDFSAVNIQNAVRQLSHDPRAFCLAVASDGHLFNHEENPGPVVHTGPAPVTTWEWPRDTRRIVMVPPGWFLHLKCAHRFNVELCS
;
A
#
# COMPACT_ATOMS: atom_id res chain seq x y z
N MET A 1 -2.87 44.80 -6.21
CA MET A 1 -2.89 44.43 -4.78
C MET A 1 -2.22 43.09 -4.67
N ARG A 2 -1.31 42.91 -3.70
CA ARG A 2 -0.69 41.58 -3.45
C ARG A 2 -1.79 40.64 -2.99
N ARG A 3 -1.89 39.47 -3.62
CA ARG A 3 -2.84 38.42 -3.20
C ARG A 3 -2.28 37.68 -1.97
N PRO A 4 -3.12 37.03 -1.17
CA PRO A 4 -2.65 36.14 -0.12
C PRO A 4 -1.84 34.99 -0.72
N GLU A 5 -0.84 34.48 0.02
CA GLU A 5 -0.04 33.31 -0.31
C GLU A 5 -0.31 32.21 0.70
N GLN A 6 -0.47 30.95 0.24
CA GLN A 6 -0.79 29.80 1.08
C GLN A 6 0.31 28.73 1.00
N THR A 7 0.54 28.07 2.12
CA THR A 7 1.34 26.85 2.20
C THR A 7 0.48 25.77 2.91
N PRO A 8 0.32 24.55 2.34
CA PRO A 8 0.79 24.08 1.02
C PRO A 8 0.19 24.90 -0.11
N ALA A 9 0.93 25.05 -1.21
CA ALA A 9 0.53 25.91 -2.32
C ALA A 9 -0.80 25.48 -2.96
N PRO A 10 -1.65 26.44 -3.41
CA PRO A 10 -2.85 26.11 -4.16
C PRO A 10 -2.51 25.26 -5.39
N GLY A 11 -3.32 24.20 -5.62
CA GLY A 11 -3.12 23.25 -6.72
C GLY A 11 -2.06 22.17 -6.45
N SER A 12 -1.36 22.21 -5.32
CA SER A 12 -0.46 21.13 -4.94
C SER A 12 -1.23 19.87 -4.54
N PHE A 13 -0.61 18.71 -4.78
CA PHE A 13 -1.05 17.42 -4.29
C PHE A 13 -0.18 17.01 -3.11
N ASN A 14 -0.79 16.57 -2.02
CA ASN A 14 -0.09 16.19 -0.80
C ASN A 14 -0.64 14.85 -0.33
N GLN A 15 0.23 13.85 -0.23
CA GLN A 15 -0.09 12.56 0.35
C GLN A 15 0.37 12.52 1.80
N LEU A 16 -0.55 12.24 2.68
CA LEU A 16 -0.40 12.17 4.13
C LEU A 16 -1.05 10.91 4.65
N HIS A 17 -0.91 10.63 5.94
CA HIS A 17 -1.50 9.45 6.56
C HIS A 17 -2.45 9.86 7.69
N ARG A 18 -3.42 9.03 7.96
CA ARG A 18 -4.27 9.20 9.14
C ARG A 18 -3.39 9.28 10.39
N GLY A 19 -3.62 10.34 11.18
CA GLY A 19 -2.78 10.68 12.32
C GLY A 19 -1.77 11.81 12.05
N ASP A 20 -1.53 12.19 10.80
CA ASP A 20 -0.72 13.37 10.51
C ASP A 20 -1.46 14.66 10.85
N ILE A 21 -0.71 15.73 11.04
CA ILE A 21 -1.23 17.08 11.22
C ILE A 21 -0.89 17.91 10.00
N LEU A 22 -1.93 18.36 9.28
CA LEU A 22 -1.79 19.28 8.16
C LEU A 22 -1.57 20.70 8.68
N ASN A 23 -0.39 21.24 8.46
CA ASN A 23 -0.07 22.63 8.78
C ASN A 23 -0.39 23.52 7.59
N VAL A 24 -1.37 24.42 7.75
CA VAL A 24 -1.75 25.42 6.74
C VAL A 24 -1.33 26.79 7.22
N LEU A 25 -0.56 27.49 6.36
CA LEU A 25 -0.14 28.87 6.58
C LEU A 25 -0.79 29.77 5.53
N LEU A 26 -1.16 30.98 5.91
CA LEU A 26 -1.64 32.02 5.02
C LEU A 26 -0.93 33.33 5.32
N ASP A 27 -0.20 33.86 4.35
CA ASP A 27 0.38 35.20 4.38
C ASP A 27 -0.56 36.16 3.62
N ALA A 28 -1.31 36.97 4.38
CA ALA A 28 -2.19 38.01 3.84
C ALA A 28 -1.44 39.37 3.73
N PRO A 29 -1.94 40.30 2.93
CA PRO A 29 -1.34 41.64 2.85
C PRO A 29 -1.28 42.32 4.22
N SER A 30 -0.08 42.60 4.70
CA SER A 30 0.22 43.08 6.06
C SER A 30 -0.45 44.42 6.44
N HIS A 31 -0.79 45.25 5.45
CA HIS A 31 -1.40 46.58 5.65
C HIS A 31 -2.92 46.51 5.92
N LYS A 32 -3.53 45.33 6.00
CA LYS A 32 -4.96 45.15 6.23
C LYS A 32 -5.22 44.37 7.51
N ALA A 33 -6.03 44.91 8.42
CA ALA A 33 -6.61 44.15 9.50
C ALA A 33 -7.70 43.19 8.97
N GLY A 34 -7.88 42.04 9.58
CA GLY A 34 -8.88 41.07 9.15
C GLY A 34 -8.70 39.71 9.82
N ARG A 35 -9.44 38.73 9.34
CA ARG A 35 -9.43 37.34 9.80
C ARG A 35 -9.23 36.38 8.63
N ALA A 36 -8.76 35.17 8.92
CA ALA A 36 -8.56 34.14 7.92
C ALA A 36 -9.27 32.85 8.29
N TRP A 37 -9.67 32.10 7.27
CA TRP A 37 -10.31 30.79 7.39
C TRP A 37 -9.72 29.82 6.37
N LEU A 38 -9.73 28.54 6.72
CA LEU A 38 -9.49 27.45 5.80
C LEU A 38 -10.85 26.89 5.37
N ARG A 39 -11.20 26.99 4.09
CA ARG A 39 -12.30 26.26 3.47
C ARG A 39 -11.79 24.88 3.08
N THR A 40 -12.43 23.83 3.58
CA THR A 40 -11.94 22.45 3.41
C THR A 40 -13.08 21.44 3.46
N THR A 41 -12.79 20.21 2.94
CA THR A 41 -13.64 19.02 3.08
C THR A 41 -13.09 18.04 4.12
N ILE A 42 -11.93 18.32 4.75
CA ILE A 42 -11.33 17.48 5.80
C ILE A 42 -12.26 17.40 7.01
N GLY A 43 -12.51 16.18 7.53
CA GLY A 43 -13.42 15.93 8.64
C GLY A 43 -14.90 15.80 8.20
N ARG A 44 -15.17 15.71 6.90
CA ARG A 44 -16.49 15.56 6.30
C ARG A 44 -16.58 14.45 5.26
N ALA A 45 -15.72 13.43 5.37
CA ALA A 45 -15.74 12.30 4.44
C ALA A 45 -17.10 11.57 4.41
N ALA A 46 -17.77 11.48 5.55
CA ALA A 46 -19.10 10.85 5.62
C ALA A 46 -20.15 11.59 4.78
N ASP A 47 -20.12 12.93 4.79
CA ASP A 47 -21.05 13.76 4.00
C ASP A 47 -20.81 13.58 2.50
N ARG A 48 -19.51 13.59 2.09
CA ARG A 48 -19.13 13.33 0.68
C ARG A 48 -19.57 11.95 0.22
N ARG A 49 -19.27 10.91 1.00
CA ARG A 49 -19.68 9.53 0.68
C ARG A 49 -21.19 9.39 0.56
N ALA A 50 -21.95 10.04 1.46
CA ALA A 50 -23.41 10.03 1.39
C ALA A 50 -23.95 10.69 0.11
N GLU A 51 -23.35 11.79 -0.36
CA GLU A 51 -23.73 12.44 -1.61
C GLU A 51 -23.43 11.55 -2.83
N VAL A 52 -22.22 10.95 -2.89
CA VAL A 52 -21.84 10.02 -3.97
C VAL A 52 -22.77 8.81 -4.03
N ILE A 53 -23.05 8.21 -2.88
CA ILE A 53 -23.99 7.08 -2.77
C ILE A 53 -25.39 7.49 -3.19
N GLY A 54 -25.88 8.64 -2.72
CA GLY A 54 -27.19 9.18 -3.06
C GLY A 54 -27.34 9.48 -4.55
N LEU A 55 -26.30 10.04 -5.18
CA LEU A 55 -26.27 10.27 -6.63
C LEU A 55 -26.47 8.96 -7.40
N ALA A 56 -25.72 7.91 -7.07
CA ALA A 56 -25.76 6.65 -7.79
C ALA A 56 -27.02 5.82 -7.53
N GLU A 57 -27.57 5.85 -6.31
CA GLU A 57 -28.70 4.99 -5.92
C GLU A 57 -30.07 5.64 -6.13
N THR A 58 -30.18 6.95 -6.01
CA THR A 58 -31.46 7.67 -6.04
C THR A 58 -31.53 8.83 -7.02
N GLY A 59 -30.47 9.07 -7.81
CA GLY A 59 -30.38 10.21 -8.72
C GLY A 59 -30.27 11.55 -7.98
N GLY A 60 -29.77 11.56 -6.75
CA GLY A 60 -29.49 12.76 -5.97
C GLY A 60 -28.49 13.69 -6.65
N ALA A 61 -28.19 14.82 -6.03
CA ALA A 61 -27.19 15.77 -6.54
C ALA A 61 -26.00 15.88 -5.57
N ILE A 62 -24.82 16.13 -6.12
CA ILE A 62 -23.65 16.54 -5.32
C ILE A 62 -23.83 18.02 -4.97
N LEU A 63 -24.13 18.31 -3.73
CA LEU A 63 -24.40 19.65 -3.22
C LEU A 63 -23.18 20.29 -2.54
N GLY A 64 -22.12 19.51 -2.30
CA GLY A 64 -20.91 19.98 -1.62
C GLY A 64 -21.14 20.24 -0.13
N ARG A 65 -21.95 19.41 0.55
CA ARG A 65 -22.23 19.51 1.99
C ARG A 65 -21.00 19.21 2.86
N ASP A 66 -20.01 18.60 2.27
CA ASP A 66 -18.69 18.30 2.87
C ASP A 66 -17.84 19.57 3.05
N TRP A 67 -18.14 20.68 2.36
CA TRP A 67 -17.40 21.93 2.49
C TRP A 67 -17.78 22.70 3.74
N HIS A 68 -16.76 23.17 4.49
CA HIS A 68 -16.93 24.03 5.66
C HIS A 68 -15.71 24.93 5.86
N ASP A 69 -15.87 25.96 6.71
CA ASP A 69 -14.84 26.95 6.98
C ASP A 69 -14.34 26.80 8.43
N ILE A 70 -13.02 26.67 8.60
CA ILE A 70 -12.37 26.57 9.91
C ILE A 70 -11.57 27.87 10.14
N PRO A 71 -11.77 28.58 11.28
CA PRO A 71 -11.03 29.79 11.57
C PRO A 71 -9.54 29.51 11.77
N MET A 72 -8.66 30.36 11.21
CA MET A 72 -7.22 30.27 11.36
C MET A 72 -6.74 31.22 12.47
N ARG A 73 -5.75 30.77 13.24
CA ARG A 73 -5.13 31.58 14.31
C ARG A 73 -4.16 32.58 13.71
N ARG A 74 -4.24 33.84 14.18
CA ARG A 74 -3.26 34.90 13.81
C ARG A 74 -1.97 34.66 14.57
N THR A 75 -0.84 34.52 13.86
CA THR A 75 0.49 34.28 14.41
C THR A 75 1.44 35.47 14.26
N GLY A 76 1.07 36.48 13.47
CA GLY A 76 1.84 37.69 13.25
C GLY A 76 1.07 38.72 12.42
N GLU A 77 1.77 39.76 12.00
CA GLU A 77 1.20 40.77 11.12
C GLU A 77 0.95 40.16 9.73
N GLY A 78 -0.32 40.07 9.34
CA GLY A 78 -0.76 39.44 8.09
C GLY A 78 -0.54 37.92 8.03
N ARG A 79 -0.10 37.25 9.11
CA ARG A 79 0.17 35.81 9.13
C ARG A 79 -0.85 35.04 9.93
N TYR A 80 -1.34 33.95 9.34
CA TYR A 80 -2.32 33.04 9.94
C TYR A 80 -1.88 31.60 9.79
N SER A 81 -2.17 30.77 10.79
CA SER A 81 -1.87 29.34 10.78
C SER A 81 -3.04 28.51 11.28
N LEU A 82 -3.07 27.26 10.85
CA LEU A 82 -3.96 26.22 11.37
C LEU A 82 -3.24 24.89 11.27
N ALA A 83 -3.17 24.16 12.38
CA ALA A 83 -2.70 22.78 12.44
C ALA A 83 -3.91 21.86 12.56
N LEU A 84 -4.27 21.16 11.49
CA LEU A 84 -5.49 20.35 11.39
C LEU A 84 -5.15 18.85 11.42
N PRO A 85 -5.67 18.07 12.38
CA PRO A 85 -5.44 16.63 12.45
C PRO A 85 -6.19 15.90 11.34
N LEU A 86 -5.54 14.91 10.73
CA LEU A 86 -6.11 14.07 9.69
C LEU A 86 -6.62 12.76 10.30
N LEU A 87 -7.93 12.65 10.47
CA LEU A 87 -8.58 11.52 11.16
C LEU A 87 -9.31 10.57 10.21
N GLU A 88 -9.55 10.99 8.97
CA GLU A 88 -10.31 10.24 7.99
C GLU A 88 -9.44 9.90 6.78
N VAL A 89 -9.60 8.70 6.27
CA VAL A 89 -8.98 8.25 5.01
C VAL A 89 -9.81 8.75 3.84
N GLY A 90 -9.16 9.27 2.80
CA GLY A 90 -9.83 9.75 1.60
C GLY A 90 -9.09 10.87 0.88
N CYS A 91 -9.74 11.39 -0.17
CA CYS A 91 -9.27 12.54 -0.93
C CYS A 91 -10.03 13.80 -0.50
N PHE A 92 -9.29 14.81 -0.07
CA PHE A 92 -9.82 16.06 0.47
C PHE A 92 -9.27 17.27 -0.27
N TYR A 93 -9.96 18.40 -0.07
CA TYR A 93 -9.58 19.69 -0.65
C TYR A 93 -9.47 20.75 0.43
N ALA A 94 -8.54 21.68 0.25
CA ALA A 94 -8.35 22.79 1.17
C ALA A 94 -7.92 24.05 0.42
N LYS A 95 -8.46 25.23 0.83
CA LYS A 95 -8.00 26.53 0.38
C LYS A 95 -8.28 27.59 1.44
N ALA A 96 -7.25 28.28 1.88
CA ALA A 96 -7.41 29.36 2.84
C ALA A 96 -7.89 30.65 2.17
N PHE A 97 -8.56 31.51 2.91
CA PHE A 97 -8.94 32.83 2.45
C PHE A 97 -8.83 33.86 3.57
N PHE A 98 -8.57 35.10 3.18
CA PHE A 98 -8.51 36.25 4.07
C PHE A 98 -9.72 37.15 3.88
N MET A 99 -10.35 37.58 4.97
CA MET A 99 -11.44 38.56 4.98
C MET A 99 -10.96 39.81 5.67
N PRO A 100 -10.70 40.90 4.92
CA PRO A 100 -10.35 42.20 5.52
C PRO A 100 -11.52 42.75 6.34
N ASP A 101 -11.22 43.44 7.45
CA ASP A 101 -12.21 44.12 8.25
C ASP A 101 -12.98 45.14 7.41
N GLY A 102 -14.33 45.17 7.58
CA GLY A 102 -15.22 46.03 6.81
C GLY A 102 -15.47 45.60 5.36
N CYS A 103 -14.88 44.48 4.88
CA CYS A 103 -15.13 43.94 3.56
C CYS A 103 -16.03 42.70 3.65
N SER A 104 -16.92 42.53 2.67
CA SER A 104 -17.76 41.33 2.52
C SER A 104 -17.22 40.33 1.49
N VAL A 105 -16.12 40.67 0.78
CA VAL A 105 -15.55 39.87 -0.27
C VAL A 105 -14.24 39.23 0.21
N PRO A 106 -14.17 37.87 0.25
CA PRO A 106 -12.97 37.16 0.63
C PRO A 106 -11.85 37.31 -0.40
N GLN A 107 -10.61 37.38 0.04
CA GLN A 107 -9.42 37.39 -0.79
C GLN A 107 -8.79 36.00 -0.79
N TRP A 108 -8.70 35.39 -1.97
CA TRP A 108 -8.19 34.04 -2.18
C TRP A 108 -6.76 34.06 -2.73
N PRO A 109 -5.91 33.12 -2.33
CA PRO A 109 -4.69 32.79 -3.08
C PRO A 109 -5.01 32.40 -4.52
N GLU A 110 -4.08 32.59 -5.42
CA GLU A 110 -4.25 32.21 -6.84
C GLU A 110 -4.09 30.70 -7.03
N GLY A 111 -4.81 30.13 -8.01
CA GLY A 111 -4.77 28.71 -8.34
C GLY A 111 -5.96 27.91 -7.81
N PRO A 112 -6.03 26.62 -8.12
CA PRO A 112 -7.09 25.73 -7.67
C PRO A 112 -6.95 25.35 -6.18
N ASN A 113 -7.87 24.53 -5.66
CA ASN A 113 -7.76 24.02 -4.30
C ASN A 113 -6.51 23.11 -4.16
N THR A 114 -5.92 23.08 -2.97
CA THR A 114 -4.89 22.11 -2.59
C THR A 114 -5.55 20.75 -2.42
N HIS A 115 -4.96 19.71 -3.00
CA HIS A 115 -5.37 18.33 -2.82
C HIS A 115 -4.66 17.70 -1.64
N ILE A 116 -5.41 17.01 -0.78
CA ILE A 116 -4.90 16.29 0.39
C ILE A 116 -5.41 14.87 0.31
N LYS A 117 -4.53 13.93 0.01
CA LYS A 117 -4.83 12.50 0.07
C LYS A 117 -4.36 11.94 1.41
N VAL A 118 -5.28 11.30 2.13
CA VAL A 118 -4.99 10.70 3.42
C VAL A 118 -5.13 9.18 3.31
N GLU A 119 -3.99 8.51 3.49
CA GLU A 119 -3.88 7.05 3.49
C GLU A 119 -4.07 6.48 4.91
N PRO A 120 -4.43 5.18 5.06
CA PRO A 120 -4.52 4.58 6.38
C PRO A 120 -3.19 4.61 7.13
N ALA A 121 -3.23 4.81 8.44
CA ALA A 121 -2.05 4.99 9.29
C ALA A 121 -1.04 3.84 9.22
N GLU A 122 -1.53 2.59 9.19
CA GLU A 122 -0.70 1.39 9.22
C GLU A 122 0.10 1.15 7.93
N TYR A 123 -0.24 1.82 6.83
CA TYR A 123 0.42 1.69 5.53
C TYR A 123 1.39 2.84 5.23
N CYS A 124 1.88 3.52 6.27
CA CYS A 124 2.81 4.63 6.07
C CYS A 124 4.22 4.17 5.61
N CYS A 125 4.63 2.94 5.91
CA CYS A 125 5.92 2.39 5.49
C CYS A 125 5.87 0.87 5.38
N ASP A 126 6.94 0.26 4.84
CA ASP A 126 7.11 -1.19 4.74
C ASP A 126 5.92 -1.88 4.04
N ASN A 127 5.51 -1.33 2.90
CA ASN A 127 4.37 -1.82 2.13
C ASN A 127 4.79 -2.98 1.21
N THR A 128 5.35 -4.03 1.83
CA THR A 128 5.92 -5.18 1.12
C THR A 128 4.87 -6.25 0.84
N ILE A 129 4.79 -6.73 -0.41
CA ILE A 129 3.75 -7.63 -0.90
C ILE A 129 4.35 -8.94 -1.41
N TYR A 130 3.87 -10.06 -0.87
CA TYR A 130 4.13 -11.39 -1.43
C TYR A 130 2.86 -11.87 -2.16
N ALA A 131 2.90 -11.88 -3.49
CA ALA A 131 1.80 -12.39 -4.31
C ALA A 131 1.87 -13.91 -4.38
N ALA A 132 0.86 -14.58 -3.81
CA ALA A 132 0.82 -16.02 -3.67
C ALA A 132 -0.22 -16.64 -4.62
N PHE A 133 0.23 -17.49 -5.53
CA PHE A 133 -0.64 -18.37 -6.31
C PHE A 133 -0.86 -19.67 -5.53
N VAL A 134 -1.96 -19.76 -4.82
CA VAL A 134 -2.27 -20.87 -3.88
C VAL A 134 -2.03 -22.24 -4.49
N ARG A 135 -2.40 -22.43 -5.76
CA ARG A 135 -2.27 -23.72 -6.47
C ARG A 135 -0.82 -24.21 -6.59
N GLN A 136 0.18 -23.33 -6.48
CA GLN A 136 1.60 -23.70 -6.55
C GLN A 136 2.20 -24.08 -5.19
N PHE A 137 1.41 -24.08 -4.12
CA PHE A 137 1.82 -24.56 -2.80
C PHE A 137 1.50 -26.07 -2.66
N GLY A 138 1.84 -26.67 -1.52
CA GLY A 138 1.55 -28.07 -1.23
C GLY A 138 2.21 -29.05 -2.19
N PRO A 139 1.44 -29.95 -2.84
CA PRO A 139 2.01 -30.95 -3.75
C PRO A 139 2.75 -30.37 -4.94
N ASN A 140 2.41 -29.18 -5.39
CA ASN A 140 3.06 -28.46 -6.46
C ASN A 140 4.36 -27.75 -6.03
N ARG A 141 4.72 -27.87 -4.75
CA ARG A 141 5.94 -27.41 -4.15
C ARG A 141 6.95 -28.56 -4.06
N SER A 142 7.51 -28.97 -5.16
CA SER A 142 8.45 -30.10 -5.22
C SER A 142 9.79 -29.68 -5.78
N LYS A 143 10.89 -30.17 -5.16
CA LYS A 143 12.24 -30.10 -5.74
C LYS A 143 12.36 -30.93 -7.03
N GLN A 144 11.48 -31.91 -7.18
CA GLN A 144 11.38 -32.70 -8.39
C GLN A 144 10.12 -32.23 -9.12
N ALA A 145 10.29 -31.73 -10.33
CA ALA A 145 9.20 -31.62 -11.29
C ALA A 145 8.46 -32.97 -11.33
N ALA A 146 7.14 -32.96 -11.56
CA ALA A 146 6.35 -34.17 -11.72
C ALA A 146 7.15 -35.18 -12.56
N THR A 147 7.30 -36.39 -12.04
CA THR A 147 8.09 -37.41 -12.76
C THR A 147 7.55 -37.57 -14.17
N ASN A 148 8.43 -37.81 -15.14
CA ASN A 148 8.00 -38.08 -16.52
C ASN A 148 6.93 -39.18 -16.61
N GLU A 149 6.91 -40.10 -15.63
CA GLU A 149 5.92 -41.14 -15.50
C GLU A 149 4.53 -40.61 -15.15
N HIS A 150 4.43 -39.73 -14.16
CA HIS A 150 3.17 -39.09 -13.76
C HIS A 150 2.61 -38.19 -14.88
N ILE A 151 3.44 -37.47 -15.58
CA ILE A 151 3.05 -36.68 -16.76
C ILE A 151 2.49 -37.59 -17.87
N ARG A 152 3.15 -38.73 -18.12
CA ARG A 152 2.68 -39.74 -19.10
C ARG A 152 1.35 -40.34 -18.72
N GLU A 153 1.15 -40.69 -17.45
CA GLU A 153 -0.13 -41.24 -16.96
C GLU A 153 -1.27 -40.23 -17.17
N ILE A 154 -1.06 -38.98 -16.81
CA ILE A 154 -2.05 -37.90 -17.03
C ILE A 154 -2.34 -37.74 -18.52
N SER A 155 -1.30 -37.69 -19.37
CA SER A 155 -1.48 -37.56 -20.83
C SER A 155 -2.23 -38.75 -21.42
N THR A 156 -1.94 -39.99 -20.95
CA THR A 156 -2.67 -41.17 -21.39
C THR A 156 -4.13 -41.12 -21.01
N LEU A 157 -4.48 -40.64 -19.82
CA LEU A 157 -5.85 -40.45 -19.40
C LEU A 157 -6.57 -39.38 -20.22
N ASP A 158 -5.89 -38.28 -20.53
CA ASP A 158 -6.42 -37.21 -21.40
C ASP A 158 -6.70 -37.76 -22.82
N GLU A 159 -5.81 -38.58 -23.38
CA GLU A 159 -6.02 -39.26 -24.69
C GLU A 159 -7.22 -40.23 -24.67
N LEU A 160 -7.51 -40.81 -23.52
CA LEU A 160 -8.70 -41.67 -23.30
C LEU A 160 -9.96 -40.87 -23.02
N GLY A 161 -9.92 -39.53 -23.05
CA GLY A 161 -11.06 -38.65 -22.82
C GLY A 161 -11.37 -38.38 -21.34
N TYR A 162 -10.47 -38.69 -20.43
CA TYR A 162 -10.58 -38.38 -19.01
C TYR A 162 -9.71 -37.18 -18.66
N THR A 163 -10.32 -36.05 -18.33
CA THR A 163 -9.56 -34.90 -17.80
C THR A 163 -9.28 -35.09 -16.32
N VAL A 164 -8.03 -35.34 -15.99
CA VAL A 164 -7.58 -35.48 -14.61
C VAL A 164 -7.07 -34.12 -14.12
N ILE A 165 -7.66 -33.63 -13.02
CA ILE A 165 -7.18 -32.44 -12.30
C ILE A 165 -6.38 -32.94 -11.09
N PRO A 166 -5.03 -32.83 -11.11
CA PRO A 166 -4.20 -33.23 -9.98
C PRO A 166 -4.50 -32.38 -8.75
N ARG A 167 -4.15 -32.89 -7.56
CA ARG A 167 -4.17 -32.07 -6.35
C ARG A 167 -3.21 -30.90 -6.50
N SER A 168 -3.69 -29.71 -6.17
CA SER A 168 -2.90 -28.49 -6.10
C SER A 168 -2.75 -28.01 -4.65
N GLY A 169 -2.07 -26.89 -4.45
CA GLY A 169 -1.94 -26.25 -3.15
C GLY A 169 -3.28 -25.75 -2.59
N THR A 170 -3.36 -25.69 -1.28
CA THR A 170 -4.52 -25.26 -0.51
C THR A 170 -4.19 -24.11 0.41
N PHE A 171 -5.19 -23.45 1.01
CA PHE A 171 -4.98 -22.42 2.02
C PHE A 171 -4.13 -22.91 3.20
N ARG A 172 -4.35 -24.14 3.66
CA ARG A 172 -3.55 -24.73 4.74
C ARG A 172 -2.09 -24.96 4.34
N ASP A 173 -1.83 -25.20 3.05
CA ASP A 173 -0.45 -25.28 2.56
C ASP A 173 0.22 -23.92 2.56
N VAL A 174 -0.50 -22.82 2.29
CA VAL A 174 0.00 -21.47 2.45
C VAL A 174 0.28 -21.16 3.93
N ILE A 175 -0.63 -21.55 4.85
CA ILE A 175 -0.44 -21.37 6.30
C ILE A 175 0.89 -21.98 6.75
N LYS A 176 1.24 -23.18 6.27
CA LYS A 176 2.53 -23.84 6.59
C LYS A 176 3.76 -23.03 6.15
N GLN A 177 3.60 -22.06 5.24
CA GLN A 177 4.70 -21.23 4.72
C GLN A 177 4.74 -19.82 5.34
N LEU A 178 3.77 -19.44 6.17
CA LEU A 178 3.70 -18.08 6.69
C LEU A 178 4.93 -17.69 7.53
N ASP A 179 5.49 -18.61 8.32
CA ASP A 179 6.71 -18.34 9.09
C ASP A 179 7.92 -18.11 8.18
N PHE A 180 7.95 -18.76 7.01
CA PHE A 180 8.95 -18.47 5.99
C PHE A 180 8.69 -17.13 5.30
N ILE A 181 7.48 -16.91 4.78
CA ILE A 181 7.16 -15.71 3.99
C ILE A 181 7.19 -14.44 4.86
N MET A 182 6.55 -14.49 6.01
CA MET A 182 6.42 -13.33 6.91
C MET A 182 7.58 -13.25 7.92
N GLY A 183 7.99 -14.38 8.49
CA GLY A 183 9.06 -14.41 9.49
C GLY A 183 10.44 -14.27 8.85
N LYS A 184 10.78 -15.11 7.87
CA LYS A 184 12.12 -15.15 7.26
C LYS A 184 12.30 -14.10 6.17
N LEU A 185 11.38 -14.05 5.17
CA LEU A 185 11.45 -13.08 4.06
C LEU A 185 10.97 -11.69 4.46
N ARG A 186 10.18 -11.55 5.55
CA ARG A 186 9.67 -10.30 6.13
C ARG A 186 8.67 -9.55 5.24
N PHE A 187 7.81 -10.27 4.52
CA PHE A 187 6.69 -9.64 3.81
C PHE A 187 5.51 -9.38 4.75
N ARG A 188 4.92 -8.17 4.69
CA ARG A 188 3.77 -7.79 5.50
C ARG A 188 2.43 -8.15 4.89
N ILE A 189 2.32 -8.08 3.58
CA ILE A 189 1.07 -8.27 2.85
C ILE A 189 1.14 -9.58 2.08
N ILE A 190 0.18 -10.45 2.32
CA ILE A 190 -0.02 -11.65 1.51
C ILE A 190 -1.16 -11.37 0.54
N GLN A 191 -0.82 -11.21 -0.73
CA GLN A 191 -1.78 -11.03 -1.81
C GLN A 191 -2.06 -12.39 -2.47
N LEU A 192 -3.29 -12.88 -2.35
CA LEU A 192 -3.71 -14.11 -3.02
C LEU A 192 -4.20 -13.79 -4.43
N LEU A 193 -3.76 -14.54 -5.44
CA LEU A 193 -4.42 -14.55 -6.75
C LEU A 193 -5.88 -14.95 -6.54
N PRO A 194 -6.80 -14.71 -7.52
CA PRO A 194 -8.22 -14.89 -7.30
C PRO A 194 -8.56 -16.25 -6.70
N ILE A 195 -9.42 -16.23 -5.68
CA ILE A 195 -9.80 -17.42 -4.88
C ILE A 195 -11.24 -17.87 -5.14
N HIS A 196 -11.89 -17.26 -6.13
CA HIS A 196 -13.28 -17.51 -6.46
C HIS A 196 -13.47 -18.82 -7.20
N PRO A 197 -14.67 -19.45 -7.14
CA PRO A 197 -15.00 -20.60 -7.98
C PRO A 197 -14.84 -20.25 -9.46
N ILE A 198 -14.35 -21.21 -10.22
CA ILE A 198 -14.06 -21.07 -11.65
C ILE A 198 -14.84 -22.13 -12.46
N PRO A 199 -14.92 -21.98 -13.80
CA PRO A 199 -15.54 -22.99 -14.65
C PRO A 199 -14.89 -24.36 -14.51
N THR A 200 -15.69 -25.40 -14.35
CA THR A 200 -15.20 -26.80 -14.19
C THR A 200 -15.16 -27.55 -15.51
N THR A 201 -16.02 -27.19 -16.46
CA THR A 201 -16.13 -27.86 -17.77
C THR A 201 -16.26 -26.85 -18.90
N TYR A 202 -17.38 -26.16 -19.00
CA TYR A 202 -17.64 -25.18 -20.06
C TYR A 202 -16.72 -23.96 -19.89
N ALA A 203 -16.07 -23.58 -21.00
CA ALA A 203 -15.11 -22.46 -21.05
C ALA A 203 -13.97 -22.53 -20.03
N ARG A 204 -13.61 -23.71 -19.53
CA ARG A 204 -12.40 -23.92 -18.77
C ARG A 204 -11.21 -24.00 -19.72
N MET A 205 -10.31 -23.03 -19.68
CA MET A 205 -9.04 -23.08 -20.42
C MET A 205 -7.96 -23.75 -19.57
N GLY A 206 -7.21 -24.67 -20.20
CA GLY A 206 -6.20 -25.47 -19.51
C GLY A 206 -6.77 -26.48 -18.51
N ARG A 207 -5.87 -27.14 -17.79
CA ARG A 207 -6.24 -28.22 -16.87
C ARG A 207 -6.99 -27.74 -15.64
N PHE A 208 -6.51 -26.67 -15.02
CA PHE A 208 -7.08 -26.11 -13.79
C PHE A 208 -8.09 -24.98 -14.06
N GLY A 209 -8.08 -24.36 -15.23
CA GLY A 209 -8.84 -23.16 -15.54
C GLY A 209 -8.21 -21.89 -14.95
N SER A 210 -8.53 -20.74 -15.55
CA SER A 210 -8.06 -19.45 -15.07
C SER A 210 -8.67 -19.07 -13.72
N PRO A 211 -7.89 -18.67 -12.70
CA PRO A 211 -8.43 -18.13 -11.47
C PRO A 211 -9.15 -16.79 -11.70
N PHE A 212 -8.86 -16.09 -12.80
CA PHE A 212 -9.52 -14.84 -13.19
C PHE A 212 -10.91 -15.06 -13.81
N ALA A 213 -11.25 -16.29 -14.20
CA ALA A 213 -12.58 -16.64 -14.72
C ALA A 213 -13.60 -16.89 -13.59
N ALA A 214 -13.83 -15.89 -12.73
CA ALA A 214 -14.69 -16.03 -11.57
C ALA A 214 -16.14 -16.37 -11.96
N MET A 215 -16.72 -17.41 -11.36
CA MET A 215 -18.13 -17.80 -11.50
C MET A 215 -19.03 -17.11 -10.47
N ASP A 216 -18.51 -16.88 -9.28
CA ASP A 216 -19.19 -16.23 -8.16
C ASP A 216 -18.18 -15.47 -7.30
N PHE A 217 -18.29 -14.16 -7.26
CA PHE A 217 -17.43 -13.31 -6.45
C PHE A 217 -17.61 -13.47 -4.93
N ALA A 218 -18.70 -14.08 -4.49
CA ALA A 218 -18.95 -14.31 -3.08
C ALA A 218 -18.44 -15.67 -2.59
N GLY A 219 -18.15 -16.60 -3.52
CA GLY A 219 -17.71 -17.96 -3.22
C GLY A 219 -16.19 -18.07 -3.07
N VAL A 220 -15.77 -19.20 -2.48
CA VAL A 220 -14.38 -19.67 -2.44
C VAL A 220 -14.29 -20.94 -3.27
N ASP A 221 -13.27 -21.05 -4.14
CA ASP A 221 -13.03 -22.25 -4.95
C ASP A 221 -12.76 -23.46 -4.02
N PRO A 222 -13.60 -24.52 -4.07
CA PRO A 222 -13.39 -25.70 -3.26
C PRO A 222 -12.04 -26.39 -3.50
N ALA A 223 -11.45 -26.22 -4.69
CA ALA A 223 -10.14 -26.80 -5.02
C ALA A 223 -8.99 -26.19 -4.22
N LEU A 224 -9.18 -25.00 -3.63
CA LEU A 224 -8.20 -24.33 -2.78
C LEU A 224 -8.26 -24.72 -1.30
N ALA A 225 -9.15 -25.67 -0.95
CA ALA A 225 -9.31 -26.18 0.41
C ALA A 225 -8.94 -27.66 0.51
N GLU A 226 -8.38 -28.06 1.65
CA GLU A 226 -8.23 -29.50 1.98
C GLU A 226 -9.60 -30.12 2.26
N PHE A 227 -9.76 -31.38 1.86
CA PHE A 227 -10.96 -32.13 2.26
C PHE A 227 -10.97 -32.30 3.78
N ASP A 228 -11.89 -31.62 4.43
CA ASP A 228 -12.15 -31.70 5.86
C ASP A 228 -13.66 -31.67 6.11
N ARG A 229 -14.17 -32.71 6.83
CA ARG A 229 -15.61 -32.80 7.13
C ARG A 229 -16.09 -31.73 8.12
N LYS A 230 -15.17 -31.02 8.80
CA LYS A 230 -15.49 -30.05 9.87
C LYS A 230 -15.43 -28.61 9.38
N THR A 231 -14.82 -28.36 8.22
CA THR A 231 -14.58 -27.00 7.71
C THR A 231 -15.03 -26.87 6.26
N THR A 232 -15.57 -25.72 5.93
CA THR A 232 -15.85 -25.33 4.55
C THR A 232 -14.63 -24.66 3.91
N PRO A 233 -14.58 -24.51 2.57
CA PRO A 233 -13.54 -23.70 1.92
C PRO A 233 -13.44 -22.27 2.47
N LEU A 234 -14.56 -21.66 2.81
CA LEU A 234 -14.58 -20.33 3.43
C LEU A 234 -13.98 -20.34 4.85
N ASP A 235 -14.23 -21.41 5.63
CA ASP A 235 -13.63 -21.50 6.96
C ASP A 235 -12.11 -21.63 6.87
N GLN A 236 -11.60 -22.42 5.90
CA GLN A 236 -10.14 -22.53 5.68
C GLN A 236 -9.52 -21.25 5.15
N PHE A 237 -10.24 -20.45 4.34
CA PHE A 237 -9.79 -19.10 3.99
C PHE A 237 -9.69 -18.21 5.23
N ARG A 238 -10.67 -18.28 6.15
CA ARG A 238 -10.62 -17.54 7.42
C ARG A 238 -9.47 -18.00 8.31
N GLU A 239 -9.22 -19.31 8.40
CA GLU A 239 -8.03 -19.85 9.09
C GLU A 239 -6.74 -19.21 8.55
N LEU A 240 -6.62 -19.05 7.22
CA LEU A 240 -5.48 -18.38 6.60
C LEU A 240 -5.43 -16.89 6.96
N ALA A 241 -6.56 -16.18 6.86
CA ALA A 241 -6.62 -14.76 7.20
C ALA A 241 -6.25 -14.52 8.67
N ASP A 242 -6.80 -15.32 9.59
CA ASP A 242 -6.49 -15.24 11.02
C ASP A 242 -5.00 -15.53 11.29
N ALA A 243 -4.43 -16.55 10.64
CA ALA A 243 -3.01 -16.90 10.78
C ALA A 243 -2.06 -15.79 10.27
N ILE A 244 -2.45 -15.06 9.22
CA ILE A 244 -1.71 -13.88 8.73
C ILE A 244 -1.84 -12.73 9.72
N HIS A 245 -3.04 -12.47 10.22
CA HIS A 245 -3.29 -11.42 11.19
C HIS A 245 -2.59 -11.67 12.55
N GLU A 246 -2.51 -12.92 13.00
CA GLU A 246 -1.75 -13.32 14.20
C GLU A 246 -0.26 -12.94 14.09
N ARG A 247 0.26 -12.84 12.88
CA ARG A 247 1.63 -12.41 12.55
C ARG A 247 1.74 -10.92 12.24
N ASN A 248 0.71 -10.12 12.56
CA ASN A 248 0.63 -8.69 12.24
C ASN A 248 0.67 -8.38 10.73
N GLY A 249 0.37 -9.36 9.89
CA GLY A 249 0.28 -9.19 8.44
C GLY A 249 -1.09 -8.72 7.97
N LYS A 250 -1.20 -8.52 6.66
CA LYS A 250 -2.40 -8.09 5.97
C LYS A 250 -2.76 -9.08 4.86
N VAL A 251 -4.06 -9.30 4.68
CA VAL A 251 -4.60 -10.18 3.64
C VAL A 251 -5.15 -9.34 2.49
N PHE A 252 -4.56 -9.48 1.32
CA PHE A 252 -5.14 -8.95 0.09
C PHE A 252 -5.65 -10.11 -0.76
N ILE A 253 -6.78 -9.91 -1.42
CA ILE A 253 -7.25 -10.82 -2.47
C ILE A 253 -7.34 -10.08 -3.80
N ASP A 254 -7.13 -10.84 -4.85
CA ASP A 254 -7.28 -10.37 -6.22
C ASP A 254 -8.72 -10.56 -6.68
N ILE A 255 -9.35 -9.48 -7.16
CA ILE A 255 -10.73 -9.53 -7.69
C ILE A 255 -10.72 -9.05 -9.14
N PRO A 256 -11.14 -9.91 -10.10
CA PRO A 256 -11.31 -9.50 -11.49
C PRO A 256 -12.56 -8.64 -11.65
N VAL A 257 -12.40 -7.31 -11.48
CA VAL A 257 -13.54 -6.37 -11.41
C VAL A 257 -14.18 -6.10 -12.77
N ASN A 258 -13.46 -6.34 -13.87
CA ASN A 258 -13.93 -6.01 -15.22
C ASN A 258 -14.66 -7.16 -15.93
N HIS A 259 -14.57 -8.38 -15.42
CA HIS A 259 -15.06 -9.57 -16.12
C HIS A 259 -15.42 -10.72 -15.18
N THR A 260 -16.05 -11.74 -15.74
CA THR A 260 -16.32 -13.04 -15.09
C THR A 260 -15.91 -14.17 -16.02
N GLY A 261 -15.88 -15.41 -15.52
CA GLY A 261 -15.90 -16.58 -16.39
C GLY A 261 -17.25 -16.73 -17.11
N TRP A 262 -17.26 -17.47 -18.21
CA TRP A 262 -18.47 -17.81 -18.94
C TRP A 262 -19.43 -18.64 -18.09
N ALA A 263 -20.72 -18.42 -18.29
CA ALA A 263 -21.80 -19.03 -17.50
C ALA A 263 -21.72 -18.73 -15.99
N SER A 264 -21.11 -17.61 -15.63
CA SER A 264 -21.09 -17.11 -14.26
C SER A 264 -22.51 -16.87 -13.73
N TYR A 265 -22.66 -16.90 -12.42
CA TYR A 265 -23.93 -16.61 -11.76
C TYR A 265 -24.53 -15.26 -12.20
N LEU A 266 -23.67 -14.23 -12.35
CA LEU A 266 -24.09 -12.93 -12.85
C LEU A 266 -24.57 -12.99 -14.30
N GLN A 267 -23.86 -13.72 -15.17
CA GLN A 267 -24.24 -13.84 -16.58
C GLN A 267 -25.61 -14.51 -16.75
N ILE A 268 -25.91 -15.50 -15.89
CA ILE A 268 -27.21 -16.20 -15.91
C ILE A 268 -28.33 -15.31 -15.35
N ARG A 269 -28.07 -14.57 -14.27
CA ARG A 269 -29.06 -13.77 -13.57
C ARG A 269 -29.30 -12.39 -14.18
N HIS A 270 -28.24 -11.79 -14.70
CA HIS A 270 -28.18 -10.42 -15.17
C HIS A 270 -27.41 -10.35 -16.51
N PRO A 271 -27.87 -11.02 -17.58
CA PRO A 271 -27.18 -11.00 -18.86
C PRO A 271 -27.03 -9.57 -19.43
N ASP A 272 -27.94 -8.67 -19.05
CA ASP A 272 -27.90 -7.25 -19.39
C ASP A 272 -26.73 -6.48 -18.76
N TRP A 273 -26.09 -7.02 -17.72
CA TRP A 273 -24.91 -6.40 -17.09
C TRP A 273 -23.59 -6.70 -17.81
N PHE A 274 -23.66 -7.36 -18.95
CA PHE A 274 -22.49 -7.72 -19.75
C PHE A 274 -22.46 -6.93 -21.05
N ALA A 275 -21.23 -6.67 -21.52
CA ALA A 275 -21.03 -6.09 -22.84
C ALA A 275 -21.39 -7.09 -23.93
N HIS A 276 -22.03 -6.61 -25.00
CA HIS A 276 -22.46 -7.43 -26.13
C HIS A 276 -21.85 -6.95 -27.43
N ASN A 277 -21.53 -7.88 -28.31
CA ASN A 277 -21.19 -7.64 -29.68
C ASN A 277 -22.44 -7.25 -30.52
N VAL A 278 -22.21 -6.82 -31.74
CA VAL A 278 -23.30 -6.41 -32.69
C VAL A 278 -24.30 -7.56 -32.93
N ASP A 279 -23.83 -8.80 -32.92
CA ASP A 279 -24.64 -10.00 -33.07
C ASP A 279 -25.37 -10.46 -31.81
N ARG A 280 -25.24 -9.68 -30.72
CA ARG A 280 -25.78 -9.94 -29.39
C ARG A 280 -25.08 -11.06 -28.61
N SER A 281 -23.99 -11.61 -29.12
CA SER A 281 -23.13 -12.47 -28.31
C SER A 281 -22.44 -11.67 -27.20
N PHE A 282 -22.07 -12.31 -26.12
CA PHE A 282 -21.29 -11.66 -25.06
C PHE A 282 -19.89 -11.29 -25.58
N GLN A 283 -19.41 -10.13 -25.17
CA GLN A 283 -18.08 -9.65 -25.53
C GLN A 283 -17.05 -10.18 -24.53
N SER A 284 -15.93 -10.71 -25.04
CA SER A 284 -14.75 -10.99 -24.22
C SER A 284 -13.90 -9.74 -24.07
N PRO A 285 -13.33 -9.50 -22.86
CA PRO A 285 -12.39 -8.40 -22.66
C PRO A 285 -11.04 -8.73 -23.29
N GLY A 286 -10.15 -7.74 -23.36
CA GLY A 286 -8.80 -7.93 -23.85
C GLY A 286 -7.95 -6.68 -23.67
N ALA A 287 -6.63 -6.85 -23.74
CA ALA A 287 -5.65 -5.79 -23.71
C ALA A 287 -4.47 -6.12 -24.65
N TRP A 288 -3.74 -5.12 -25.09
CA TRP A 288 -2.55 -5.25 -25.95
C TRP A 288 -2.74 -6.11 -27.22
N GLY A 289 -3.96 -6.06 -27.78
CA GLY A 289 -4.29 -6.84 -28.99
C GLY A 289 -4.57 -8.33 -28.74
N VAL A 290 -4.65 -8.75 -27.48
CA VAL A 290 -5.03 -10.10 -27.08
C VAL A 290 -6.44 -10.08 -26.50
N THR A 291 -7.33 -10.95 -27.01
CA THR A 291 -8.67 -11.19 -26.45
C THR A 291 -8.58 -12.34 -25.45
N TRP A 292 -9.20 -12.15 -24.29
CA TRP A 292 -9.28 -13.18 -23.25
C TRP A 292 -10.56 -13.98 -23.45
N GLU A 293 -10.46 -15.06 -24.22
CA GLU A 293 -11.62 -15.81 -24.73
C GLU A 293 -12.37 -16.63 -23.68
N ASP A 294 -11.74 -16.89 -22.54
CA ASP A 294 -12.36 -17.59 -21.39
C ASP A 294 -13.13 -16.63 -20.47
N LEU A 295 -13.17 -15.35 -20.80
CA LEU A 295 -13.76 -14.30 -19.97
C LEU A 295 -14.93 -13.61 -20.68
N SER A 296 -15.86 -13.08 -19.89
CA SER A 296 -17.00 -12.27 -20.34
C SER A 296 -16.99 -10.91 -19.66
N GLN A 297 -17.01 -9.83 -20.46
CA GLN A 297 -16.84 -8.46 -20.00
C GLN A 297 -18.08 -7.91 -19.33
N LEU A 298 -17.91 -7.29 -18.14
CA LEU A 298 -18.95 -6.57 -17.41
C LEU A 298 -19.18 -5.16 -18.00
N ASP A 299 -20.45 -4.72 -17.98
CA ASP A 299 -20.87 -3.42 -18.48
C ASP A 299 -21.25 -2.48 -17.33
N TYR A 300 -20.33 -1.63 -16.95
CA TYR A 300 -20.50 -0.65 -15.86
C TYR A 300 -21.43 0.54 -16.20
N ARG A 301 -22.15 0.53 -17.31
CA ARG A 301 -23.29 1.45 -17.54
C ARG A 301 -24.47 1.15 -16.61
N HIS A 302 -24.51 -0.03 -16.00
CA HIS A 302 -25.55 -0.48 -15.08
C HIS A 302 -25.20 -0.18 -13.62
N HIS A 303 -25.85 0.79 -12.98
CA HIS A 303 -25.59 1.16 -11.58
C HIS A 303 -25.91 0.02 -10.60
N ALA A 304 -26.79 -0.91 -10.96
CA ALA A 304 -27.05 -2.09 -10.15
C ALA A 304 -25.83 -3.01 -10.01
N LEU A 305 -24.98 -3.08 -11.07
CA LEU A 305 -23.68 -3.76 -11.01
C LEU A 305 -22.73 -3.06 -10.02
N TRP A 306 -22.71 -1.72 -9.97
CA TRP A 306 -21.89 -0.99 -8.98
C TRP A 306 -22.24 -1.40 -7.56
N LYS A 307 -23.56 -1.44 -7.25
CA LYS A 307 -24.07 -1.86 -5.94
C LYS A 307 -23.69 -3.30 -5.62
N HIS A 308 -23.77 -4.19 -6.61
CA HIS A 308 -23.36 -5.60 -6.45
C HIS A 308 -21.87 -5.68 -6.10
N MET A 309 -21.00 -5.02 -6.90
CA MET A 309 -19.57 -5.05 -6.66
C MET A 309 -19.18 -4.42 -5.31
N ALA A 310 -19.78 -3.29 -4.94
CA ALA A 310 -19.57 -2.71 -3.62
C ALA A 310 -19.91 -3.70 -2.49
N ASN A 311 -21.00 -4.47 -2.63
CA ASN A 311 -21.37 -5.50 -1.67
C ASN A 311 -20.39 -6.68 -1.66
N VAL A 312 -19.79 -7.05 -2.81
CA VAL A 312 -18.72 -8.06 -2.89
C VAL A 312 -17.52 -7.61 -2.05
N PHE A 313 -17.02 -6.40 -2.25
CA PHE A 313 -15.89 -5.88 -1.48
C PHE A 313 -16.20 -5.82 0.03
N ARG A 314 -17.37 -5.31 0.41
CA ARG A 314 -17.81 -5.27 1.82
C ARG A 314 -17.90 -6.66 2.45
N LEU A 315 -18.40 -7.64 1.68
CA LEU A 315 -18.48 -9.04 2.13
C LEU A 315 -17.10 -9.61 2.45
N TRP A 316 -16.10 -9.33 1.61
CA TRP A 316 -14.74 -9.80 1.83
C TRP A 316 -14.05 -9.05 2.98
N CYS A 317 -14.27 -7.75 3.14
CA CYS A 317 -13.83 -7.02 4.34
C CYS A 317 -14.39 -7.65 5.62
N LYS A 318 -15.69 -8.01 5.63
CA LYS A 318 -16.31 -8.71 6.76
C LYS A 318 -15.69 -10.08 7.03
N ARG A 319 -15.07 -10.71 6.03
CA ARG A 319 -14.40 -12.02 6.13
C ARG A 319 -12.92 -11.93 6.51
N GLY A 320 -12.40 -10.74 6.77
CA GLY A 320 -11.04 -10.49 7.21
C GLY A 320 -10.06 -10.04 6.13
N VAL A 321 -10.54 -9.62 4.95
CA VAL A 321 -9.69 -9.05 3.90
C VAL A 321 -9.41 -7.58 4.23
N ASP A 322 -8.13 -7.20 4.22
CA ASP A 322 -7.65 -5.85 4.51
C ASP A 322 -7.54 -4.99 3.24
N GLY A 323 -7.34 -5.60 2.09
CA GLY A 323 -7.19 -4.89 0.83
C GLY A 323 -7.43 -5.75 -0.40
N PHE A 324 -7.49 -5.12 -1.54
CA PHE A 324 -7.83 -5.76 -2.81
C PHE A 324 -6.87 -5.34 -3.91
N ARG A 325 -6.32 -6.30 -4.65
CA ARG A 325 -5.82 -6.03 -5.98
C ARG A 325 -7.01 -6.06 -6.94
N CYS A 326 -7.20 -4.98 -7.67
CA CYS A 326 -8.32 -4.79 -8.59
C CYS A 326 -7.85 -5.07 -10.00
N ASP A 327 -8.02 -6.32 -10.45
CA ASP A 327 -7.59 -6.81 -11.76
C ASP A 327 -8.34 -6.09 -12.88
N ALA A 328 -7.60 -5.61 -13.90
CA ALA A 328 -8.11 -4.77 -14.99
C ALA A 328 -8.95 -3.57 -14.50
N GLY A 329 -8.63 -3.05 -13.31
CA GLY A 329 -9.41 -2.01 -12.65
C GLY A 329 -9.43 -0.67 -13.41
N TYR A 330 -8.45 -0.42 -14.28
CA TYR A 330 -8.42 0.76 -15.16
C TYR A 330 -9.52 0.74 -16.24
N MET A 331 -10.14 -0.41 -16.50
CA MET A 331 -11.28 -0.53 -17.41
C MET A 331 -12.62 -0.18 -16.74
N VAL A 332 -12.67 -0.07 -15.42
CA VAL A 332 -13.87 0.32 -14.67
C VAL A 332 -13.97 1.86 -14.63
N PRO A 333 -15.13 2.44 -14.98
CA PRO A 333 -15.28 3.89 -15.00
C PRO A 333 -15.06 4.55 -13.64
N TYR A 334 -14.47 5.74 -13.65
CA TYR A 334 -14.23 6.56 -12.45
C TYR A 334 -15.47 6.68 -11.51
N PRO A 335 -16.69 7.03 -11.99
CA PRO A 335 -17.84 7.16 -11.10
C PRO A 335 -18.23 5.85 -10.40
N ALA A 336 -18.00 4.71 -11.05
CA ALA A 336 -18.24 3.40 -10.46
C ALA A 336 -17.27 3.13 -9.32
N TRP A 337 -15.98 3.44 -9.49
CA TRP A 337 -14.98 3.35 -8.44
C TRP A 337 -15.29 4.29 -7.25
N GLU A 338 -15.60 5.55 -7.52
CA GLU A 338 -15.96 6.52 -6.49
C GLU A 338 -17.14 6.02 -5.63
N TYR A 339 -18.16 5.43 -6.27
CA TYR A 339 -19.29 4.82 -5.58
C TYR A 339 -18.88 3.57 -4.77
N ILE A 340 -18.17 2.63 -5.38
CA ILE A 340 -17.76 1.37 -4.75
C ILE A 340 -16.93 1.67 -3.49
N ILE A 341 -15.91 2.50 -3.63
CA ILE A 341 -15.00 2.86 -2.53
C ILE A 341 -15.76 3.63 -1.44
N SER A 342 -16.65 4.56 -1.80
CA SER A 342 -17.49 5.26 -0.84
C SER A 342 -18.35 4.30 0.00
N LYS A 343 -18.94 3.28 -0.63
CA LYS A 343 -19.75 2.26 0.08
C LYS A 343 -18.89 1.41 1.01
N VAL A 344 -17.70 0.99 0.56
CA VAL A 344 -16.80 0.15 1.36
C VAL A 344 -16.29 0.94 2.55
N ARG A 345 -15.75 2.14 2.33
CA ARG A 345 -15.14 2.97 3.39
C ARG A 345 -16.13 3.57 4.37
N ALA A 346 -17.42 3.56 4.06
CA ALA A 346 -18.45 3.89 5.05
C ALA A 346 -18.49 2.90 6.22
N GLU A 347 -18.04 1.65 6.03
CA GLU A 347 -18.01 0.62 7.07
C GLU A 347 -16.58 0.15 7.40
N TYR A 348 -15.69 0.15 6.41
CA TYR A 348 -14.30 -0.31 6.49
C TYR A 348 -13.34 0.79 6.01
N PRO A 349 -13.12 1.84 6.81
CA PRO A 349 -12.43 3.05 6.37
C PRO A 349 -10.97 2.82 5.96
N ASP A 350 -10.30 1.81 6.52
CA ASP A 350 -8.89 1.52 6.29
C ASP A 350 -8.65 0.48 5.17
N THR A 351 -9.71 0.05 4.46
CA THR A 351 -9.57 -0.88 3.33
C THR A 351 -8.72 -0.28 2.23
N LEU A 352 -7.73 -1.05 1.78
CA LEU A 352 -6.79 -0.62 0.73
C LEU A 352 -7.21 -1.17 -0.64
N PHE A 353 -7.14 -0.32 -1.65
CA PHE A 353 -7.40 -0.66 -3.04
C PHE A 353 -6.13 -0.47 -3.86
N LEU A 354 -5.57 -1.58 -4.36
CA LEU A 354 -4.41 -1.64 -5.24
C LEU A 354 -4.88 -1.89 -6.67
N LEU A 355 -4.74 -0.88 -7.51
CA LEU A 355 -5.12 -0.94 -8.92
C LEU A 355 -4.11 -1.78 -9.72
N GLU A 356 -4.58 -2.80 -10.43
CA GLU A 356 -3.85 -3.29 -11.58
C GLU A 356 -4.12 -2.32 -12.74
N GLY A 357 -3.11 -1.47 -13.03
CA GLY A 357 -3.20 -0.38 -14.01
C GLY A 357 -2.30 -0.59 -15.22
N LEU A 358 -1.77 -1.81 -15.38
CA LEU A 358 -0.82 -2.14 -16.44
C LEU A 358 -1.52 -2.08 -17.82
N GLY A 359 -0.91 -1.33 -18.74
CA GLY A 359 -1.48 -1.11 -20.07
C GLY A 359 -2.60 -0.09 -20.16
N GLY A 360 -3.01 0.51 -19.04
CA GLY A 360 -3.89 1.66 -19.00
C GLY A 360 -3.14 2.96 -19.35
N LYS A 361 -3.89 4.00 -19.71
CA LYS A 361 -3.29 5.34 -19.84
C LYS A 361 -2.88 5.85 -18.46
N LEU A 362 -1.69 6.43 -18.35
CA LEU A 362 -1.17 6.96 -17.08
C LEU A 362 -2.13 7.98 -16.45
N GLU A 363 -2.75 8.83 -17.25
CA GLU A 363 -3.72 9.83 -16.76
C GLU A 363 -4.94 9.17 -16.10
N VAL A 364 -5.40 8.02 -16.62
CA VAL A 364 -6.50 7.25 -16.00
C VAL A 364 -6.07 6.70 -14.63
N VAL A 365 -4.86 6.17 -14.53
CA VAL A 365 -4.30 5.69 -13.26
C VAL A 365 -4.20 6.84 -12.25
N GLU A 366 -3.67 7.99 -12.68
CA GLU A 366 -3.55 9.17 -11.84
C GLU A 366 -4.90 9.70 -11.35
N ASP A 367 -5.91 9.77 -12.23
CA ASP A 367 -7.27 10.20 -11.88
C ASP A 367 -7.94 9.23 -10.89
N LEU A 368 -7.75 7.93 -11.08
CA LEU A 368 -8.28 6.92 -10.17
C LEU A 368 -7.60 6.99 -8.78
N LEU A 369 -6.30 7.22 -8.73
CA LEU A 369 -5.57 7.39 -7.48
C LEU A 369 -5.94 8.68 -6.75
N SER A 370 -6.03 9.82 -7.46
CA SER A 370 -6.19 11.14 -6.83
C SER A 370 -7.63 11.56 -6.63
N GLY A 371 -8.58 10.98 -7.35
CA GLY A 371 -9.97 11.41 -7.35
C GLY A 371 -10.96 10.33 -6.93
N ALA A 372 -10.87 9.12 -7.53
CA ALA A 372 -11.74 8.00 -7.16
C ALA A 372 -11.37 7.33 -5.84
N ASP A 373 -10.23 7.75 -5.24
CA ASP A 373 -9.75 7.34 -3.92
C ASP A 373 -9.21 5.90 -3.86
N LEU A 374 -8.71 5.34 -5.00
CA LEU A 374 -7.85 4.16 -4.94
C LEU A 374 -6.52 4.53 -4.24
N ASN A 375 -5.92 3.60 -3.52
CA ASN A 375 -4.73 3.88 -2.71
C ASN A 375 -3.44 3.77 -3.54
N TRP A 376 -3.23 2.61 -4.14
CA TRP A 376 -2.00 2.23 -4.82
C TRP A 376 -2.28 1.72 -6.22
N ALA A 377 -1.25 1.70 -7.06
CA ALA A 377 -1.29 1.04 -8.36
C ALA A 377 0.01 0.27 -8.62
N TYR A 378 -0.02 -0.68 -9.53
CA TYR A 378 1.19 -1.31 -10.03
C TYR A 378 2.03 -0.29 -10.81
N SER A 379 3.32 -0.29 -10.56
CA SER A 379 4.31 0.44 -11.33
C SER A 379 4.73 -0.38 -12.54
N GLU A 380 4.93 0.27 -13.68
CA GLU A 380 5.53 -0.36 -14.87
C GLU A 380 7.08 -0.39 -14.82
N PHE A 381 7.68 -0.15 -13.67
CA PHE A 381 9.13 -0.15 -13.49
C PHE A 381 9.80 -1.43 -13.96
N PHE A 382 9.15 -2.58 -13.79
CA PHE A 382 9.64 -3.87 -14.25
C PHE A 382 9.71 -4.01 -15.79
N GLN A 383 8.99 -3.17 -16.55
CA GLN A 383 8.99 -3.15 -18.02
C GLN A 383 10.06 -2.19 -18.58
N ASN A 384 10.74 -1.44 -17.74
CA ASN A 384 11.83 -0.55 -18.13
C ASN A 384 13.16 -1.28 -17.92
N TYR A 385 13.85 -1.59 -19.02
CA TYR A 385 14.99 -2.53 -19.02
C TYR A 385 16.34 -1.85 -19.05
N ASP A 386 16.46 -0.75 -19.77
CA ASP A 386 17.71 -0.01 -19.90
C ASP A 386 17.71 1.31 -19.13
N ARG A 387 18.90 1.90 -19.02
CA ARG A 387 19.11 3.13 -18.27
C ARG A 387 18.21 4.27 -18.76
N SER A 388 18.12 4.45 -20.08
CA SER A 388 17.37 5.58 -20.65
C SER A 388 15.88 5.46 -20.39
N GLN A 389 15.32 4.25 -20.48
CA GLN A 389 13.92 3.98 -20.13
C GLN A 389 13.66 4.26 -18.65
N ILE A 390 14.53 3.79 -17.75
CA ILE A 390 14.38 3.98 -16.30
C ILE A 390 14.53 5.47 -15.93
N GLU A 391 15.51 6.17 -16.47
CA GLU A 391 15.70 7.61 -16.23
C GLU A 391 14.53 8.46 -16.75
N ALA A 392 13.87 8.02 -17.81
CA ALA A 392 12.65 8.67 -18.32
C ALA A 392 11.40 8.38 -17.45
N TYR A 393 11.24 7.15 -16.98
CA TYR A 393 10.06 6.70 -16.25
C TYR A 393 10.07 7.06 -14.75
N LEU A 394 11.20 6.81 -14.08
CA LEU A 394 11.26 6.86 -12.62
C LEU A 394 10.93 8.22 -11.98
N PRO A 395 11.34 9.38 -12.53
CA PRO A 395 10.95 10.68 -11.96
C PRO A 395 9.43 10.90 -11.92
N GLY A 396 8.71 10.51 -12.97
CA GLY A 396 7.24 10.54 -13.02
C GLY A 396 6.63 9.59 -11.98
N CYS A 397 7.15 8.36 -11.88
CA CYS A 397 6.74 7.37 -10.91
C CYS A 397 6.92 7.87 -9.46
N ILE A 398 8.07 8.47 -9.14
CA ILE A 398 8.35 9.07 -7.83
C ILE A 398 7.34 10.19 -7.54
N ASN A 399 7.08 11.08 -8.52
CA ASN A 399 6.15 12.18 -8.33
C ASN A 399 4.72 11.69 -8.06
N VAL A 400 4.21 10.73 -8.83
CA VAL A 400 2.89 10.13 -8.61
C VAL A 400 2.82 9.48 -7.23
N SER A 401 3.84 8.68 -6.87
CA SER A 401 3.91 7.99 -5.59
C SER A 401 3.96 8.95 -4.39
N ALA A 402 4.58 10.11 -4.54
CA ALA A 402 4.70 11.10 -3.47
C ALA A 402 3.45 12.00 -3.33
N THR A 403 2.56 12.01 -4.32
CA THR A 403 1.48 13.01 -4.39
C THR A 403 0.09 12.44 -4.54
N LYS A 404 -0.09 11.37 -5.32
CA LYS A 404 -1.41 10.86 -5.71
C LYS A 404 -1.73 9.48 -5.16
N GLY A 405 -0.73 8.62 -4.97
CA GLY A 405 -0.86 7.26 -4.44
C GLY A 405 0.34 6.42 -4.83
N ALA A 406 0.76 5.51 -3.95
CA ALA A 406 1.99 4.75 -4.14
C ALA A 406 1.93 3.84 -5.38
N LEU A 407 2.93 3.95 -6.25
CA LEU A 407 3.17 3.00 -7.32
C LEU A 407 4.06 1.86 -6.79
N VAL A 408 3.49 0.67 -6.65
CA VAL A 408 4.17 -0.51 -6.10
C VAL A 408 5.07 -1.14 -7.14
N HIS A 409 6.35 -1.32 -6.81
CA HIS A 409 7.34 -1.93 -7.69
C HIS A 409 7.37 -3.44 -7.48
N PHE A 410 6.82 -4.20 -8.41
CA PHE A 410 7.03 -5.64 -8.44
C PHE A 410 8.34 -5.98 -9.16
N ALA A 411 9.11 -6.90 -8.61
CA ALA A 411 10.28 -7.44 -9.32
C ALA A 411 9.83 -8.19 -10.57
N GLU A 412 8.85 -9.07 -10.40
CA GLU A 412 8.07 -9.70 -11.46
C GLU A 412 6.66 -10.02 -10.93
N THR A 413 5.67 -10.05 -11.82
CA THR A 413 4.30 -10.48 -11.52
C THR A 413 4.05 -11.90 -12.04
N HIS A 414 2.87 -12.46 -11.78
CA HIS A 414 2.48 -13.77 -12.31
C HIS A 414 2.35 -13.78 -13.85
N ASP A 415 2.20 -12.62 -14.51
CA ASP A 415 2.06 -12.51 -15.96
C ASP A 415 3.40 -12.44 -16.70
N ASN A 416 4.49 -12.11 -15.98
CA ASN A 416 5.78 -11.90 -16.60
C ASN A 416 6.57 -13.21 -16.79
N ASN A 417 7.53 -13.16 -17.71
CA ASN A 417 8.59 -14.15 -17.74
C ASN A 417 9.45 -14.01 -16.47
N ARG A 418 9.91 -15.15 -15.94
CA ARG A 418 10.76 -15.15 -14.75
C ARG A 418 12.09 -14.44 -15.04
N LEU A 419 12.50 -13.55 -14.14
CA LEU A 419 13.78 -12.87 -14.23
C LEU A 419 14.95 -13.87 -14.19
N ALA A 420 14.85 -14.92 -13.38
CA ALA A 420 15.86 -15.97 -13.26
C ALA A 420 15.96 -16.86 -14.51
N ALA A 421 14.98 -16.84 -15.41
CA ALA A 421 15.11 -17.50 -16.72
C ALA A 421 16.14 -16.80 -17.61
N ARG A 422 16.41 -15.51 -17.41
CA ARG A 422 17.53 -14.81 -18.06
C ARG A 422 18.85 -15.12 -17.35
N SER A 423 18.95 -14.80 -16.06
CA SER A 423 20.07 -15.18 -15.20
C SER A 423 19.72 -14.90 -13.73
N GLN A 424 20.37 -15.60 -12.80
CA GLN A 424 20.24 -15.32 -11.36
C GLN A 424 20.78 -13.93 -11.00
N CYS A 425 21.87 -13.49 -11.67
CA CYS A 425 22.43 -12.16 -11.52
C CYS A 425 21.40 -11.08 -11.88
N TYR A 426 20.74 -11.23 -13.02
CA TYR A 426 19.68 -10.32 -13.46
C TYR A 426 18.47 -10.33 -12.52
N ALA A 427 18.04 -11.50 -12.05
CA ALA A 427 16.95 -11.62 -11.10
C ALA A 427 17.28 -10.88 -9.78
N LYS A 428 18.49 -11.06 -9.25
CA LYS A 428 18.94 -10.39 -8.03
C LYS A 428 19.01 -8.87 -8.19
N LEU A 429 19.57 -8.39 -9.32
CA LEU A 429 19.61 -6.99 -9.69
C LEU A 429 18.22 -6.38 -9.69
N ARG A 430 17.28 -6.97 -10.43
CA ARG A 430 15.93 -6.43 -10.60
C ARG A 430 15.13 -6.45 -9.28
N THR A 431 15.31 -7.50 -8.47
CA THR A 431 14.67 -7.59 -7.14
C THR A 431 15.18 -6.48 -6.22
N ALA A 432 16.50 -6.28 -6.14
CA ALA A 432 17.07 -5.22 -5.32
C ALA A 432 16.66 -3.81 -5.80
N MET A 433 16.65 -3.58 -7.10
CA MET A 433 16.18 -2.29 -7.66
C MET A 433 14.71 -2.04 -7.33
N SER A 434 13.82 -3.03 -7.52
CA SER A 434 12.40 -2.87 -7.21
C SER A 434 12.18 -2.52 -5.75
N ALA A 435 12.95 -3.12 -4.83
CA ALA A 435 12.90 -2.79 -3.41
C ALA A 435 13.46 -1.39 -3.11
N LEU A 436 14.71 -1.13 -3.49
CA LEU A 436 15.43 0.08 -3.05
C LEU A 436 15.05 1.35 -3.80
N PHE A 437 14.37 1.24 -4.96
CA PHE A 437 13.83 2.38 -5.70
C PHE A 437 12.35 2.64 -5.37
N SER A 438 11.73 1.80 -4.54
CA SER A 438 10.32 1.93 -4.16
C SER A 438 10.05 3.16 -3.28
N HIS A 439 8.83 3.69 -3.35
CA HIS A 439 8.35 4.73 -2.46
C HIS A 439 7.65 4.07 -1.24
N GLN A 440 7.99 4.50 -0.03
CA GLN A 440 7.40 3.98 1.23
C GLN A 440 7.41 2.45 1.37
N GLY A 441 8.43 1.79 0.82
CA GLY A 441 8.55 0.34 0.84
C GLY A 441 7.53 -0.39 -0.05
N GLY A 442 6.89 0.28 -1.00
CA GLY A 442 5.96 -0.30 -1.96
C GLY A 442 6.66 -1.27 -2.93
N PHE A 443 6.98 -2.46 -2.45
CA PHE A 443 7.75 -3.50 -3.13
C PHE A 443 7.00 -4.83 -3.11
N GLY A 444 7.00 -5.55 -4.23
CA GLY A 444 6.35 -6.84 -4.34
C GLY A 444 7.15 -7.88 -5.11
N ILE A 445 6.91 -9.15 -4.76
CA ILE A 445 7.35 -10.30 -5.55
C ILE A 445 6.19 -11.27 -5.71
N THR A 446 6.24 -12.12 -6.73
CA THR A 446 5.40 -13.31 -6.80
C THR A 446 6.17 -14.54 -6.31
N ASN A 447 5.45 -15.55 -5.81
CA ASN A 447 6.06 -16.77 -5.28
C ASN A 447 7.02 -17.41 -6.30
N GLY A 448 8.20 -17.82 -5.82
CA GLY A 448 9.29 -18.41 -6.61
C GLY A 448 10.41 -17.45 -6.95
N VAL A 449 10.24 -16.14 -6.87
CA VAL A 449 11.32 -15.15 -7.03
C VAL A 449 12.44 -15.43 -6.04
N GLU A 450 12.11 -15.72 -4.79
CA GLU A 450 13.04 -16.05 -3.71
C GLU A 450 13.90 -17.30 -3.99
N TRP A 451 13.39 -18.19 -4.83
CA TRP A 451 14.05 -19.47 -5.19
C TRP A 451 14.73 -19.45 -6.55
N PHE A 452 14.81 -18.31 -7.24
CA PHE A 452 15.25 -18.21 -8.64
C PHE A 452 14.48 -19.17 -9.56
N ALA A 453 13.16 -19.28 -9.37
CA ALA A 453 12.34 -20.09 -10.26
C ALA A 453 12.42 -19.57 -11.70
N THR A 454 12.64 -20.48 -12.65
CA THR A 454 12.73 -20.17 -14.07
C THR A 454 11.44 -20.47 -14.83
N GLN A 455 10.53 -21.24 -14.20
CA GLN A 455 9.25 -21.61 -14.80
C GLN A 455 8.27 -20.46 -14.65
N LYS A 456 7.78 -19.91 -15.78
CA LYS A 456 6.70 -18.91 -15.77
C LYS A 456 5.47 -19.50 -15.05
N ILE A 457 4.76 -18.67 -14.30
CA ILE A 457 3.47 -19.03 -13.76
C ILE A 457 2.48 -19.17 -14.92
N ASP A 458 1.98 -20.36 -15.11
CA ASP A 458 0.84 -20.64 -15.99
C ASP A 458 -0.39 -20.81 -15.11
N VAL A 459 -1.24 -19.79 -15.09
CA VAL A 459 -2.42 -19.78 -14.22
C VAL A 459 -3.45 -20.83 -14.61
N HIS A 460 -3.45 -21.31 -15.87
CA HIS A 460 -4.37 -22.30 -16.39
C HIS A 460 -3.91 -23.72 -16.10
N GLU A 461 -2.62 -23.97 -16.16
CA GLU A 461 -2.01 -25.30 -15.96
C GLU A 461 -1.47 -25.52 -14.55
N ALA A 462 -1.21 -24.43 -13.80
CA ALA A 462 -0.68 -24.46 -12.44
C ALA A 462 0.53 -25.41 -12.28
N MET A 463 1.44 -25.38 -13.24
CA MET A 463 2.61 -26.27 -13.27
C MET A 463 3.40 -26.18 -11.95
N PRO A 464 3.93 -27.31 -11.48
CA PRO A 464 4.82 -27.33 -10.33
C PRO A 464 6.01 -26.42 -10.54
N MET A 465 6.42 -25.73 -9.50
CA MET A 465 7.55 -24.83 -9.50
C MET A 465 8.67 -25.39 -8.62
N SER A 466 9.90 -25.15 -9.00
CA SER A 466 11.07 -25.51 -8.18
C SER A 466 11.10 -24.66 -6.90
N TRP A 467 10.97 -25.30 -5.75
CA TRP A 467 11.09 -24.69 -4.43
C TRP A 467 12.38 -25.15 -3.74
N GLU A 468 12.83 -24.34 -2.77
CA GLU A 468 13.98 -24.66 -1.93
C GLU A 468 15.26 -24.98 -2.72
N ASN A 469 15.46 -24.26 -3.83
CA ASN A 469 16.71 -24.35 -4.59
C ASN A 469 17.90 -23.99 -3.70
N SER A 470 19.00 -24.71 -3.83
CA SER A 470 20.24 -24.41 -3.10
C SER A 470 20.77 -23.02 -3.44
N GLU A 471 20.70 -22.66 -4.72
CA GLU A 471 20.94 -21.30 -5.20
C GLU A 471 19.62 -20.52 -5.09
N ASN A 472 19.59 -19.50 -4.23
CA ASN A 472 18.40 -18.70 -3.96
C ASN A 472 18.79 -17.29 -3.53
N GLN A 473 17.77 -16.41 -3.39
CA GLN A 473 17.96 -15.04 -2.89
C GLN A 473 17.19 -14.74 -1.61
N VAL A 474 16.90 -15.77 -0.80
CA VAL A 474 16.14 -15.66 0.43
C VAL A 474 16.75 -14.64 1.41
N GLU A 475 18.04 -14.81 1.73
CA GLU A 475 18.74 -13.88 2.64
C GLU A 475 18.83 -12.46 2.06
N HIS A 476 18.97 -12.36 0.75
CA HIS A 476 19.02 -11.07 0.05
C HIS A 476 17.69 -10.32 0.17
N ILE A 477 16.56 -11.00 -0.10
CA ILE A 477 15.21 -10.41 0.04
C ILE A 477 14.92 -10.05 1.50
N ALA A 478 15.25 -10.94 2.43
CA ALA A 478 15.09 -10.67 3.86
C ALA A 478 15.84 -9.40 4.28
N ARG A 479 17.06 -9.20 3.75
CA ARG A 479 17.86 -8.00 4.03
C ARG A 479 17.27 -6.76 3.39
N LEU A 480 16.77 -6.83 2.15
CA LEU A 480 16.09 -5.72 1.49
C LEU A 480 14.85 -5.29 2.29
N ASN A 481 14.00 -6.23 2.69
CA ASN A 481 12.81 -5.93 3.48
C ASN A 481 13.17 -5.34 4.86
N ALA A 482 14.24 -5.81 5.51
CA ALA A 482 14.72 -5.19 6.76
C ALA A 482 15.20 -3.73 6.56
N ILE A 483 15.78 -3.39 5.40
CA ILE A 483 16.12 -2.00 5.07
C ILE A 483 14.86 -1.15 4.91
N LEU A 484 13.87 -1.66 4.14
CA LEU A 484 12.60 -0.94 3.91
C LEU A 484 11.82 -0.69 5.20
N GLU A 485 11.84 -1.67 6.12
CA GLU A 485 11.17 -1.59 7.42
C GLU A 485 11.85 -0.58 8.35
N ALA A 486 13.18 -0.66 8.47
CA ALA A 486 13.90 0.01 9.55
C ALA A 486 14.43 1.39 9.19
N HIS A 487 14.82 1.63 7.93
CA HIS A 487 15.60 2.82 7.60
C HIS A 487 14.72 4.01 7.22
N PRO A 488 14.86 5.19 7.91
CA PRO A 488 13.98 6.35 7.70
C PRO A 488 13.97 6.91 6.27
N ALA A 489 15.00 6.70 5.47
CA ALA A 489 15.03 7.12 4.06
C ALA A 489 14.04 6.34 3.17
N PHE A 490 13.38 5.28 3.69
CA PHE A 490 12.33 4.52 3.03
C PHE A 490 10.94 4.79 3.62
N HIS A 491 10.84 5.74 4.55
CA HIS A 491 9.59 6.11 5.23
C HIS A 491 8.96 7.38 4.61
N PRO A 492 7.73 7.80 5.06
CA PRO A 492 7.06 8.98 4.53
C PRO A 492 7.90 10.25 4.59
N GLY A 493 7.73 11.09 3.59
CA GLY A 493 8.44 12.37 3.48
C GLY A 493 9.90 12.26 3.04
N ALA A 494 10.41 11.06 2.76
CA ALA A 494 11.74 10.91 2.19
C ALA A 494 11.81 11.50 0.77
N GLU A 495 12.82 12.32 0.51
CA GLU A 495 13.12 12.82 -0.83
C GLU A 495 13.86 11.75 -1.63
N LEU A 496 13.39 11.47 -2.84
CA LEU A 496 14.02 10.56 -3.80
C LEU A 496 14.47 11.37 -5.02
N ARG A 497 15.75 11.27 -5.38
CA ARG A 497 16.31 11.99 -6.52
C ARG A 497 17.32 11.15 -7.30
N LEU A 498 17.07 10.96 -8.60
CA LEU A 498 18.08 10.40 -9.49
C LEU A 498 19.25 11.36 -9.63
N ILE A 499 20.46 10.81 -9.52
CA ILE A 499 21.70 11.53 -9.80
C ILE A 499 22.18 11.05 -11.18
N GLN A 500 22.12 11.97 -12.15
CA GLN A 500 22.61 11.67 -13.51
C GLN A 500 24.09 11.97 -13.59
N ARG A 501 24.97 10.95 -13.78
CA ARG A 501 26.39 11.19 -14.01
C ARG A 501 27.06 10.08 -14.82
N GLY A 502 27.82 10.52 -15.83
CA GLY A 502 28.73 9.74 -16.64
C GLY A 502 28.06 8.84 -17.69
N PRO A 503 28.88 8.28 -18.58
CA PRO A 503 28.41 7.50 -19.73
C PRO A 503 28.13 6.02 -19.41
N GLY A 504 28.36 5.56 -18.17
CA GLY A 504 28.19 4.17 -17.75
C GLY A 504 26.73 3.71 -17.66
N ASN A 505 26.50 2.43 -17.42
CA ASN A 505 25.18 1.82 -17.28
C ASN A 505 24.82 1.60 -15.79
N VAL A 506 25.20 2.54 -14.93
CA VAL A 506 24.89 2.55 -13.51
C VAL A 506 23.83 3.61 -13.24
N LEU A 507 22.78 3.22 -12.51
CA LEU A 507 21.81 4.15 -11.94
C LEU A 507 22.26 4.57 -10.54
N ALA A 508 22.02 5.84 -10.18
CA ALA A 508 22.28 6.37 -8.85
C ALA A 508 21.03 7.09 -8.33
N LEU A 509 20.48 6.63 -7.21
CA LEU A 509 19.33 7.23 -6.54
C LEU A 509 19.74 7.69 -5.15
N LEU A 510 19.66 9.00 -4.91
CA LEU A 510 19.81 9.58 -3.58
C LEU A 510 18.46 9.57 -2.86
N ARG A 511 18.45 9.11 -1.62
CA ARG A 511 17.29 9.16 -0.73
C ARG A 511 17.67 9.93 0.54
N ARG A 512 16.84 10.87 0.95
CA ARG A 512 17.02 11.66 2.18
C ARG A 512 15.80 11.53 3.07
N ALA A 513 16.03 11.14 4.32
CA ALA A 513 14.97 11.08 5.31
C ALA A 513 14.51 12.49 5.74
N ALA A 514 13.20 12.67 5.91
CA ALA A 514 12.66 13.97 6.35
C ALA A 514 13.03 14.31 7.79
N GLU A 515 12.98 13.35 8.72
CA GLU A 515 13.04 13.62 10.17
C GLU A 515 14.44 13.61 10.77
N ARG A 516 15.39 12.85 10.22
CA ARG A 516 16.73 12.65 10.81
C ARG A 516 17.89 13.21 10.00
N GLY A 517 17.63 13.75 8.82
CA GLY A 517 18.70 14.21 7.93
C GLY A 517 19.60 13.07 7.41
N SER A 518 19.32 11.80 7.74
CA SER A 518 20.07 10.67 7.21
C SER A 518 19.81 10.49 5.72
N SER A 519 20.85 10.11 5.01
CA SER A 519 20.80 9.93 3.54
C SER A 519 21.40 8.61 3.17
N VAL A 520 20.82 7.96 2.16
CA VAL A 520 21.43 6.80 1.51
C VAL A 520 21.57 7.03 0.02
N LEU A 521 22.65 6.48 -0.54
CA LEU A 521 22.89 6.46 -1.97
C LEU A 521 22.75 5.03 -2.48
N VAL A 522 21.76 4.79 -3.33
CA VAL A 522 21.57 3.49 -3.99
C VAL A 522 22.23 3.54 -5.36
N LEU A 523 23.15 2.61 -5.61
CA LEU A 523 23.80 2.43 -6.90
C LEU A 523 23.42 1.06 -7.47
N ALA A 524 23.08 1.00 -8.76
CA ALA A 524 22.69 -0.23 -9.44
C ALA A 524 23.40 -0.34 -10.79
N ASN A 525 24.25 -1.37 -10.95
CA ASN A 525 24.86 -1.69 -12.23
C ASN A 525 23.88 -2.51 -13.09
N LEU A 526 23.36 -1.91 -14.15
CA LEU A 526 22.40 -2.55 -15.04
C LEU A 526 23.01 -3.60 -15.98
N ASN A 527 24.36 -3.66 -16.06
CA ASN A 527 25.02 -4.74 -16.77
C ASN A 527 25.06 -5.97 -15.86
N ASP A 528 24.43 -7.06 -16.26
CA ASP A 528 24.45 -8.34 -15.53
C ASP A 528 25.62 -9.26 -15.93
N ASP A 529 26.48 -8.82 -16.85
CA ASP A 529 27.60 -9.56 -17.42
C ASP A 529 28.99 -8.89 -17.24
N ARG A 530 29.03 -7.60 -16.91
CA ARG A 530 30.30 -6.85 -16.79
C ARG A 530 30.27 -5.83 -15.66
N PRO A 531 31.43 -5.53 -15.04
CA PRO A 531 31.52 -4.46 -14.05
C PRO A 531 31.35 -3.09 -14.70
N ASP A 532 30.90 -2.11 -13.91
CA ASP A 532 30.81 -0.72 -14.31
C ASP A 532 31.06 0.20 -13.10
N SER A 533 31.31 1.49 -13.32
CA SER A 533 31.67 2.43 -12.26
C SER A 533 30.62 3.54 -12.12
N ALA A 534 30.27 3.84 -10.89
CA ALA A 534 29.50 5.01 -10.53
C ALA A 534 30.40 6.12 -10.02
N GLY A 535 30.08 7.36 -10.40
CA GLY A 535 30.71 8.56 -9.83
C GLY A 535 29.64 9.54 -9.37
N TRP A 536 29.86 10.22 -8.23
CA TRP A 536 29.00 11.27 -7.72
C TRP A 536 29.83 12.37 -7.07
N HIS A 537 29.22 13.54 -6.92
CA HIS A 537 29.90 14.68 -6.30
C HIS A 537 29.72 14.62 -4.77
N GLU A 538 30.81 14.92 -4.02
CA GLU A 538 30.78 14.93 -2.56
C GLU A 538 29.68 15.83 -1.98
N ALA A 539 29.35 16.94 -2.65
CA ALA A 539 28.26 17.83 -2.23
C ALA A 539 26.86 17.19 -2.31
N GLU A 540 26.67 16.11 -3.10
CA GLU A 540 25.38 15.41 -3.23
C GLU A 540 25.21 14.34 -2.15
N PHE A 541 26.26 13.55 -1.93
CA PHE A 541 26.34 12.55 -0.87
C PHE A 541 27.73 12.62 -0.26
N PRO A 542 27.90 13.37 0.84
CA PRO A 542 29.19 13.58 1.47
C PRO A 542 29.68 12.33 2.17
N VAL A 543 30.98 12.07 2.03
CA VAL A 543 31.70 10.97 2.70
C VAL A 543 32.70 11.59 3.67
N THR A 544 32.30 11.76 4.91
CA THR A 544 33.15 12.34 5.96
C THR A 544 33.87 11.28 6.80
N GLY A 545 33.93 10.02 6.35
CA GLY A 545 34.50 8.92 7.11
C GLY A 545 34.36 7.58 6.42
N GLN A 546 33.92 6.60 7.18
CA GLN A 546 33.65 5.25 6.68
C GLN A 546 32.28 5.20 6.01
N ILE A 547 32.17 4.44 4.92
CA ILE A 547 30.90 4.13 4.26
C ILE A 547 30.55 2.68 4.53
N TYR A 548 29.26 2.45 4.69
CA TYR A 548 28.68 1.13 4.90
C TYR A 548 27.66 0.82 3.81
N ASP A 549 27.70 -0.38 3.29
CA ASP A 549 26.65 -0.87 2.40
C ASP A 549 25.59 -1.62 3.23
N LEU A 550 24.38 -1.09 3.26
CA LEU A 550 23.26 -1.67 3.99
C LEU A 550 22.82 -3.03 3.42
N VAL A 551 23.04 -3.29 2.12
CA VAL A 551 22.68 -4.56 1.47
C VAL A 551 23.62 -5.68 1.89
N SER A 552 24.93 -5.48 1.81
CA SER A 552 25.91 -6.49 2.23
C SER A 552 26.19 -6.47 3.73
N GLY A 553 25.83 -5.39 4.43
CA GLY A 553 26.15 -5.19 5.84
C GLY A 553 27.64 -4.93 6.12
N LYS A 554 28.41 -4.54 5.12
CA LYS A 554 29.86 -4.37 5.21
C LYS A 554 30.29 -2.92 5.07
N GLN A 555 31.45 -2.61 5.65
CA GLN A 555 32.19 -1.38 5.35
C GLN A 555 32.78 -1.45 3.95
N VAL A 556 32.73 -0.32 3.24
CA VAL A 556 33.18 -0.21 1.84
C VAL A 556 34.25 0.89 1.74
N THR A 557 35.21 0.67 0.87
CA THR A 557 36.22 1.68 0.50
C THR A 557 35.79 2.36 -0.80
N ILE A 558 35.84 3.69 -0.82
CA ILE A 558 35.48 4.51 -1.98
C ILE A 558 36.71 5.29 -2.44
N ASP A 559 36.93 5.28 -3.74
CA ASP A 559 38.00 6.06 -4.36
C ASP A 559 37.59 7.53 -4.41
N GLN A 560 38.46 8.40 -3.92
CA GLN A 560 38.27 9.85 -3.89
C GLN A 560 39.31 10.54 -4.77
N SER A 561 38.84 11.27 -5.77
CA SER A 561 39.69 12.10 -6.62
C SER A 561 39.03 13.44 -6.92
N SER A 562 39.70 14.57 -6.57
CA SER A 562 39.31 15.93 -6.96
C SER A 562 37.84 16.30 -6.69
N GLY A 563 37.28 15.88 -5.52
CA GLY A 563 35.88 16.16 -5.13
C GLY A 563 34.84 15.27 -5.81
N THR A 564 35.27 14.30 -6.59
CA THR A 564 34.43 13.22 -7.14
C THR A 564 34.72 11.91 -6.43
N LEU A 565 33.69 11.26 -5.96
CA LEU A 565 33.74 9.95 -5.35
C LEU A 565 33.40 8.91 -6.41
N GLN A 566 34.10 7.76 -6.41
CA GLN A 566 33.90 6.68 -7.38
C GLN A 566 33.84 5.33 -6.67
N TYR A 567 32.98 4.47 -7.20
CA TYR A 567 32.85 3.08 -6.77
C TYR A 567 32.66 2.15 -7.96
N GLN A 568 33.41 1.07 -7.99
CA GLN A 568 33.26 0.04 -9.02
C GLN A 568 32.30 -1.04 -8.55
N LEU A 569 31.24 -1.25 -9.33
CA LEU A 569 30.23 -2.28 -9.10
C LEU A 569 30.52 -3.52 -9.94
N SER A 570 30.36 -4.68 -9.33
CA SER A 570 30.36 -5.97 -10.04
C SER A 570 29.14 -6.09 -10.99
N PRO A 571 29.11 -7.09 -11.89
CA PRO A 571 27.93 -7.33 -12.73
C PRO A 571 26.66 -7.46 -11.88
N GLY A 572 25.61 -6.72 -12.23
CA GLY A 572 24.31 -6.76 -11.56
C GLY A 572 24.33 -6.38 -10.08
N GLU A 573 25.39 -5.77 -9.58
CA GLU A 573 25.48 -5.36 -8.18
C GLU A 573 24.59 -4.16 -7.89
N VAL A 574 23.87 -4.24 -6.78
CA VAL A 574 23.12 -3.13 -6.20
C VAL A 574 23.59 -2.92 -4.78
N VAL A 575 23.99 -1.70 -4.46
CA VAL A 575 24.45 -1.29 -3.12
C VAL A 575 23.58 -0.14 -2.58
N CYS A 576 23.49 -0.05 -1.27
CA CYS A 576 22.78 1.03 -0.56
C CYS A 576 23.73 1.62 0.49
N PHE A 577 24.40 2.70 0.14
CA PHE A 577 25.43 3.33 0.96
C PHE A 577 24.86 4.29 2.00
N THR A 578 25.37 4.20 3.21
CA THR A 578 25.21 5.19 4.29
C THR A 578 26.58 5.59 4.84
N ALA A 579 26.69 6.85 5.28
CA ALA A 579 27.85 7.34 6.03
C ALA A 579 27.67 7.20 7.54
N ASP A 580 26.51 6.75 8.02
CA ASP A 580 26.18 6.60 9.44
C ASP A 580 26.21 5.11 9.86
N GLN A 581 27.10 4.77 10.79
CA GLN A 581 27.16 3.43 11.36
C GLN A 581 25.88 3.04 12.12
N ASN A 582 25.14 4.02 12.65
CA ASN A 582 23.88 3.75 13.34
C ASN A 582 22.82 3.21 12.38
N ASP A 583 22.82 3.65 11.11
CA ASP A 583 21.91 3.10 10.10
C ASP A 583 22.16 1.62 9.86
N LEU A 584 23.45 1.22 9.83
CA LEU A 584 23.81 -0.20 9.71
C LEU A 584 23.33 -1.01 10.94
N ALA A 585 23.55 -0.46 12.14
CA ALA A 585 23.10 -1.11 13.38
C ALA A 585 21.57 -1.22 13.42
N LEU A 586 20.84 -0.21 12.96
CA LEU A 586 19.37 -0.22 12.89
C LEU A 586 18.85 -1.36 12.00
N VAL A 587 19.41 -1.51 10.79
CA VAL A 587 19.01 -2.57 9.86
C VAL A 587 19.44 -3.96 10.36
N GLN A 588 20.60 -4.07 11.02
CA GLN A 588 21.04 -5.33 11.63
C GLN A 588 20.12 -5.76 12.78
N HIS A 589 19.69 -4.80 13.60
CA HIS A 589 18.75 -5.06 14.70
C HIS A 589 17.42 -5.57 14.16
N ALA A 590 16.83 -4.90 13.15
CA ALA A 590 15.61 -5.34 12.50
C ALA A 590 15.75 -6.75 11.91
N SER A 591 16.88 -7.06 11.24
CA SER A 591 17.14 -8.38 10.67
C SER A 591 17.20 -9.51 11.71
N GLY A 592 17.54 -9.20 12.97
CA GLY A 592 17.65 -10.17 14.06
C GLY A 592 16.38 -10.40 14.86
N GLN A 593 15.35 -9.60 14.62
CA GLN A 593 14.06 -9.71 15.35
C GLN A 593 13.06 -10.58 14.59
N SER A 594 12.12 -11.20 15.33
CA SER A 594 10.90 -11.74 14.73
C SER A 594 10.09 -10.60 14.13
N MET A 595 9.34 -10.88 13.06
CA MET A 595 8.50 -9.89 12.40
C MET A 595 7.51 -9.26 13.37
N SER A 596 7.58 -7.94 13.50
CA SER A 596 6.61 -7.10 14.20
C SER A 596 6.14 -6.01 13.23
N LEU A 597 5.08 -5.29 13.58
CA LEU A 597 4.78 -4.05 12.86
C LEU A 597 5.96 -3.09 13.03
N PRO A 598 6.38 -2.37 11.98
CA PRO A 598 7.41 -1.35 12.09
C PRO A 598 7.06 -0.32 13.16
N ASP A 599 8.02 0.08 13.97
CA ASP A 599 7.82 1.10 15.01
C ASP A 599 7.17 2.36 14.46
N ARG A 600 7.49 2.73 13.22
CA ARG A 600 6.88 3.87 12.53
C ARG A 600 5.39 3.66 12.30
N SER A 601 4.95 2.49 11.84
CA SER A 601 3.53 2.17 11.63
C SER A 601 2.76 2.14 12.95
N ILE A 602 3.35 1.56 14.01
CA ILE A 602 2.77 1.56 15.35
C ILE A 602 2.60 2.99 15.86
N THR A 603 3.66 3.80 15.76
CA THR A 603 3.63 5.19 16.19
C THR A 603 2.56 5.98 15.44
N GLN A 604 2.45 5.81 14.12
CA GLN A 604 1.46 6.48 13.30
C GLN A 604 0.03 6.09 13.70
N ALA A 605 -0.23 4.80 13.92
CA ALA A 605 -1.53 4.31 14.36
C ALA A 605 -1.89 4.84 15.77
N MET A 606 -0.94 4.87 16.69
CA MET A 606 -1.12 5.43 18.04
C MET A 606 -1.36 6.95 18.00
N GLN A 607 -0.67 7.66 17.11
CA GLN A 607 -0.88 9.09 16.89
C GLN A 607 -2.29 9.37 16.35
N ALA A 608 -2.73 8.60 15.35
CA ALA A 608 -4.10 8.68 14.86
C ALA A 608 -5.13 8.46 15.98
N LYS A 609 -4.89 7.45 16.83
CA LYS A 609 -5.77 7.13 17.94
C LYS A 609 -5.80 8.22 19.02
N ALA A 610 -4.64 8.78 19.36
CA ALA A 610 -4.55 9.88 20.32
C ALA A 610 -5.32 11.13 19.84
N LEU A 611 -5.16 11.48 18.55
CA LEU A 611 -5.88 12.59 17.93
C LEU A 611 -7.39 12.34 17.86
N GLU A 612 -7.81 11.11 17.51
CA GLU A 612 -9.22 10.71 17.47
C GLU A 612 -9.88 10.89 18.85
N VAL A 613 -9.23 10.40 19.91
CA VAL A 613 -9.73 10.57 21.29
C VAL A 613 -9.82 12.04 21.64
N TYR A 614 -8.80 12.83 21.35
CA TYR A 614 -8.79 14.26 21.64
C TYR A 614 -9.93 14.98 20.91
N CYS A 615 -10.09 14.76 19.61
CA CYS A 615 -11.15 15.38 18.81
C CYS A 615 -12.56 14.94 19.22
N SER A 616 -12.72 13.73 19.77
CA SER A 616 -14.01 13.25 20.28
C SER A 616 -14.53 14.08 21.47
N PHE A 617 -13.62 14.62 22.29
CA PHE A 617 -13.96 15.45 23.44
C PHE A 617 -13.99 16.95 23.11
N HIS A 618 -13.10 17.44 22.26
CA HIS A 618 -12.87 18.86 22.05
C HIS A 618 -13.24 19.35 20.64
N GLY A 619 -13.68 18.44 19.75
CA GLY A 619 -13.97 18.74 18.36
C GLY A 619 -12.71 19.02 17.53
N ASN A 620 -12.91 19.40 16.26
CA ASN A 620 -11.82 19.82 15.39
C ASN A 620 -11.34 21.22 15.81
N CYS A 621 -10.15 21.30 16.37
CA CYS A 621 -9.53 22.53 16.83
C CYS A 621 -8.10 22.68 16.25
N ASP A 622 -7.46 23.82 16.51
CA ASP A 622 -6.08 24.05 16.13
C ASP A 622 -5.12 23.28 17.05
N PHE A 623 -4.44 22.31 16.49
CA PHE A 623 -3.48 21.44 17.21
C PHE A 623 -2.06 22.00 17.29
N SER A 624 -1.84 23.25 16.87
CA SER A 624 -0.49 23.86 16.87
C SER A 624 0.18 23.94 18.26
N ALA A 625 -0.61 23.84 19.35
CA ALA A 625 -0.12 23.86 20.72
C ALA A 625 -0.10 22.47 21.37
N VAL A 626 -0.50 21.41 20.68
CA VAL A 626 -0.58 20.06 21.25
C VAL A 626 0.74 19.30 21.03
N ASN A 627 1.34 18.81 22.12
CA ASN A 627 2.51 17.92 22.04
C ASN A 627 2.04 16.48 21.74
N ILE A 628 1.94 16.16 20.45
CA ILE A 628 1.43 14.85 20.01
C ILE A 628 2.31 13.68 20.43
N GLN A 629 3.63 13.85 20.51
CA GLN A 629 4.54 12.79 20.95
C GLN A 629 4.33 12.45 22.43
N ASN A 630 4.02 13.45 23.25
CA ASN A 630 3.66 13.23 24.64
C ASN A 630 2.31 12.53 24.77
N ALA A 631 1.32 12.94 23.96
CA ALA A 631 0.01 12.29 23.91
C ALA A 631 0.12 10.80 23.53
N VAL A 632 0.94 10.47 22.51
CA VAL A 632 1.22 9.09 22.11
C VAL A 632 1.87 8.29 23.23
N ARG A 633 2.88 8.86 23.92
CA ARG A 633 3.54 8.19 25.06
C ARG A 633 2.56 7.91 26.19
N GLN A 634 1.71 8.86 26.55
CA GLN A 634 0.72 8.68 27.62
C GLN A 634 -0.34 7.63 27.23
N LEU A 635 -0.84 7.68 25.98
CA LEU A 635 -1.78 6.69 25.47
C LEU A 635 -1.17 5.28 25.49
N SER A 636 0.10 5.14 25.11
CA SER A 636 0.80 3.84 25.11
C SER A 636 1.03 3.31 26.52
N HIS A 637 1.30 4.20 27.50
CA HIS A 637 1.58 3.81 28.87
C HIS A 637 0.31 3.44 29.66
N ASP A 638 -0.70 4.30 29.64
CA ASP A 638 -1.99 4.08 30.30
C ASP A 638 -3.13 4.71 29.48
N PRO A 639 -3.80 3.91 28.61
CA PRO A 639 -4.91 4.38 27.77
C PRO A 639 -6.07 4.96 28.58
N ARG A 640 -6.34 4.42 29.78
CA ARG A 640 -7.44 4.88 30.63
C ARG A 640 -7.14 6.24 31.25
N ALA A 641 -5.94 6.39 31.82
CA ALA A 641 -5.48 7.67 32.38
C ALA A 641 -5.45 8.75 31.29
N PHE A 642 -4.98 8.40 30.07
CA PHE A 642 -4.99 9.30 28.91
C PHE A 642 -6.39 9.79 28.57
N CYS A 643 -7.36 8.88 28.42
CA CYS A 643 -8.76 9.25 28.10
C CYS A 643 -9.37 10.14 29.19
N LEU A 644 -9.12 9.84 30.49
CA LEU A 644 -9.61 10.66 31.61
C LEU A 644 -8.96 12.06 31.60
N ALA A 645 -7.67 12.14 31.32
CA ALA A 645 -6.96 13.41 31.24
C ALA A 645 -7.49 14.28 30.09
N VAL A 646 -7.67 13.69 28.91
CA VAL A 646 -8.25 14.40 27.75
C VAL A 646 -9.68 14.87 28.05
N ALA A 647 -10.51 14.04 28.72
CA ALA A 647 -11.88 14.40 29.06
C ALA A 647 -11.98 15.50 30.11
N SER A 648 -11.04 15.59 31.06
CA SER A 648 -11.08 16.54 32.17
C SER A 648 -10.44 17.89 31.85
N ASP A 649 -9.40 17.93 31.06
CA ASP A 649 -8.66 19.16 30.73
C ASP A 649 -7.95 19.08 29.38
N GLY A 650 -8.48 19.76 28.38
CA GLY A 650 -7.89 19.85 27.03
C GLY A 650 -6.54 20.59 26.97
N HIS A 651 -6.07 21.18 28.07
CA HIS A 651 -4.82 21.92 28.15
C HIS A 651 -3.63 21.12 28.65
N LEU A 652 -3.84 19.87 29.10
CA LEU A 652 -2.77 18.99 29.66
C LEU A 652 -1.60 18.71 28.72
N PHE A 653 -1.76 18.93 27.43
CA PHE A 653 -0.72 18.69 26.42
C PHE A 653 0.04 19.97 25.98
N ASN A 654 -0.33 21.13 26.55
CA ASN A 654 0.23 22.42 26.15
C ASN A 654 1.52 22.83 26.90
N HIS A 655 1.95 22.05 27.89
CA HIS A 655 3.18 22.37 28.63
C HIS A 655 4.40 21.73 27.99
N GLU A 656 5.30 22.58 27.49
CA GLU A 656 6.70 22.24 27.18
C GLU A 656 7.44 21.90 28.48
N GLU A 657 7.32 20.69 28.97
CA GLU A 657 8.42 20.12 29.73
C GLU A 657 9.41 19.53 28.72
N ASN A 658 10.47 20.28 28.49
CA ASN A 658 11.63 19.84 27.71
C ASN A 658 12.29 18.70 28.50
N PRO A 659 12.07 17.41 28.17
CA PRO A 659 12.85 16.35 28.80
C PRO A 659 14.24 16.44 28.22
N GLY A 660 15.23 16.77 29.05
CA GLY A 660 16.62 16.66 28.70
C GLY A 660 16.93 15.31 28.04
N PRO A 661 18.06 15.17 27.34
CA PRO A 661 18.37 13.97 26.56
C PRO A 661 18.25 12.74 27.45
N VAL A 662 17.32 11.84 27.09
CA VAL A 662 17.15 10.54 27.76
C VAL A 662 18.38 9.70 27.40
N VAL A 663 19.33 9.64 28.32
CA VAL A 663 20.44 8.70 28.25
C VAL A 663 19.85 7.32 28.51
N HIS A 664 19.70 6.51 27.47
CA HIS A 664 19.38 5.11 27.58
C HIS A 664 20.58 4.36 28.17
N THR A 665 20.61 4.20 29.47
CA THR A 665 21.51 3.27 30.17
C THR A 665 20.70 2.06 30.62
N GLY A 666 20.70 1.03 29.80
CA GLY A 666 20.15 -0.29 30.16
C GLY A 666 19.40 -0.93 28.99
N PRO A 667 19.41 -2.27 28.88
CA PRO A 667 18.60 -2.95 27.90
C PRO A 667 17.14 -2.64 28.20
N ALA A 668 16.41 -2.18 27.16
CA ALA A 668 14.98 -2.00 27.25
C ALA A 668 14.33 -3.31 27.71
N PRO A 669 13.40 -3.27 28.67
CA PRO A 669 12.65 -4.46 28.99
C PRO A 669 11.94 -4.91 27.71
N VAL A 670 12.17 -6.16 27.32
CA VAL A 670 11.46 -6.84 26.25
C VAL A 670 10.01 -6.94 26.72
N THR A 671 9.20 -5.96 26.40
CA THR A 671 7.75 -6.08 26.50
C THR A 671 7.28 -6.74 25.22
N THR A 672 7.25 -8.06 25.22
CA THR A 672 6.36 -8.83 24.35
C THR A 672 4.94 -8.38 24.69
N TRP A 673 4.39 -7.50 23.89
CA TRP A 673 2.98 -7.17 23.94
C TRP A 673 2.22 -8.31 23.30
N GLU A 674 1.97 -9.39 24.08
CA GLU A 674 0.85 -10.26 23.80
C GLU A 674 -0.41 -9.44 24.08
N TRP A 675 -1.11 -9.07 23.03
CA TRP A 675 -2.46 -8.53 23.15
C TRP A 675 -3.33 -9.64 23.75
N PRO A 676 -3.92 -9.43 24.93
CA PRO A 676 -4.79 -10.43 25.52
C PRO A 676 -5.97 -10.65 24.55
N ARG A 677 -6.14 -11.88 24.09
CA ARG A 677 -7.23 -12.28 23.18
C ARG A 677 -8.62 -12.09 23.78
N ASP A 678 -8.74 -11.68 25.04
CA ASP A 678 -10.02 -11.62 25.77
C ASP A 678 -10.00 -10.57 26.89
N THR A 679 -9.86 -9.29 26.50
CA THR A 679 -10.18 -8.20 27.43
C THR A 679 -11.19 -7.27 26.78
N ARG A 680 -12.44 -7.56 27.02
CA ARG A 680 -13.50 -6.54 27.01
C ARG A 680 -13.15 -5.52 28.10
N ARG A 681 -12.41 -4.49 27.74
CA ARG A 681 -12.15 -3.38 28.66
C ARG A 681 -13.28 -2.38 28.54
N ILE A 682 -14.06 -2.30 29.60
CA ILE A 682 -15.13 -1.31 29.79
C ILE A 682 -14.45 0.03 30.06
N VAL A 683 -14.62 1.00 29.17
CA VAL A 683 -14.32 2.41 29.47
C VAL A 683 -15.60 3.02 30.01
N MET A 684 -15.62 3.36 31.30
CA MET A 684 -16.75 4.06 31.91
C MET A 684 -16.75 5.52 31.44
N VAL A 685 -17.78 5.93 30.73
CA VAL A 685 -18.03 7.32 30.35
C VAL A 685 -19.09 7.90 31.32
N PRO A 686 -19.02 9.18 31.69
CA PRO A 686 -20.03 9.80 32.52
C PRO A 686 -21.42 9.67 31.92
N PRO A 687 -22.48 9.55 32.74
CA PRO A 687 -23.84 9.43 32.26
C PRO A 687 -24.21 10.60 31.33
N GLY A 688 -24.71 10.30 30.12
CA GLY A 688 -25.10 11.28 29.11
C GLY A 688 -24.23 11.36 27.86
N TRP A 689 -23.13 10.58 27.78
CA TRP A 689 -22.22 10.56 26.64
C TRP A 689 -22.31 9.24 25.88
N PHE A 690 -22.67 9.30 24.60
CA PHE A 690 -22.60 8.15 23.70
C PHE A 690 -21.38 8.28 22.80
N LEU A 691 -20.38 7.43 23.01
CA LEU A 691 -19.24 7.30 22.12
C LEU A 691 -19.52 6.18 21.10
N HIS A 692 -19.82 6.53 19.87
CA HIS A 692 -19.83 5.56 18.77
C HIS A 692 -18.39 5.29 18.31
N LEU A 693 -17.65 4.47 19.05
CA LEU A 693 -16.40 3.89 18.58
C LEU A 693 -16.73 2.73 17.63
N LYS A 694 -16.92 3.01 16.35
CA LYS A 694 -16.84 1.98 15.32
C LYS A 694 -15.35 1.69 15.07
N CYS A 695 -14.79 0.80 15.87
CA CYS A 695 -13.48 0.24 15.57
C CYS A 695 -13.61 -0.84 14.52
N ALA A 696 -12.85 -0.70 13.43
CA ALA A 696 -12.52 -1.81 12.57
C ALA A 696 -11.80 -2.89 13.38
N HIS A 697 -12.40 -4.02 13.43
CA HIS A 697 -12.01 -5.39 13.77
C HIS A 697 -11.00 -5.74 14.89
N ARG A 698 -10.41 -4.82 15.65
CA ARG A 698 -9.45 -5.21 16.72
C ARG A 698 -9.64 -4.55 18.09
N PHE A 699 -10.63 -3.67 18.26
CA PHE A 699 -10.94 -3.08 19.57
C PHE A 699 -12.45 -3.09 19.81
N ASN A 700 -12.97 -4.19 20.36
CA ASN A 700 -14.28 -4.19 20.96
C ASN A 700 -14.21 -3.46 22.30
N VAL A 701 -14.53 -2.19 22.29
CA VAL A 701 -14.83 -1.44 23.52
C VAL A 701 -16.35 -1.44 23.70
N GLU A 702 -16.88 -2.30 24.54
CA GLU A 702 -18.28 -2.18 24.98
C GLU A 702 -18.36 -1.12 26.06
N LEU A 703 -19.17 -0.11 25.81
CA LEU A 703 -19.56 0.90 26.76
C LEU A 703 -20.82 0.41 27.51
N CYS A 704 -20.70 0.17 28.80
CA CYS A 704 -21.87 -0.01 29.67
C CYS A 704 -22.33 1.35 30.21
N SER A 705 -23.63 1.61 30.08
CA SER A 705 -24.33 2.77 30.65
C SER A 705 -24.44 2.70 32.16
#